data_7faf2384b83a9c4a76a6d2f65e7815d4
#
_entry.id   7faf2384b83a9c4a76a6d2f65e7815d4
#
_cell.length_a   1.000
_cell.length_b   1.000
_cell.length_c   1.000
_cell.angle_alpha   90.00
_cell.angle_beta   90.00
_cell.angle_gamma   90.00
#
_symmetry.space_group_name_H-M   'P 1'
#
loop_
_entity.id
_entity.type
_entity.pdbx_description
1 polymer ?
#
loop_
_entity_poly.entity_id
_entity_poly.type
_entity_poly.pdbx_seq_one_letter_code
_entity_poly.pdbx_strand_id
1 'polypeptide(L)'
;MFVGTQYYRQPNPPLQDWERDLDHIRRIGLKVVRLWIPWAYVQPGPDEWEFQACDRFFDLAEQAGLKVLAQLTAECAPYWIHARYPEAAYRDLQGQLIPNTPFASGYLTVGGHPGLCYDTPVGRQLAERYMRVTVSRYTSRDNLYAWDVWNELNPLTAMGGYEWCGCPYTISRWREWLEERYGHIQSLNTLWQRNFGSFDEIPFIPRTHYTERIDQAEFSQYRLSEWMRWRIGIVRAADPKPDHLLVSHHNGSTYDVGYVTDDWQVTENLDAWGTSIYLRDFYEVSRKFDWTRSAARGKPWWLSEVSGGRGIDHSQYFYLSDDTKSAAETRSYPLLAFSHGAQASIYWQFRCESFGEESPNFGLTNQAGDPTDRTAAASELAAMLDRHAAVFDNLFFPPSPVALLWEPRAFTMERVSYWERSRTPIGVLNLAGYHRALTSVGHQVDILHAADVADRGIPAHVRLLINPYGVIDRPGLAESIARWVEGGGVFVASPVTGQYDARGYSSPRVPPGTWRSLLGVQQTELLYPTSHTSETEVFSVDLVPIGLTSGIGDLPAMRLAEAYALDHGVQPLGVVGKDVVMTLRTAGDGKAIACGAFFGAAFEFEARQRNGMPSPSHSLLGLLDRLAAIAGVRPLVSATGHAFCRTGCVKGSGQLVLFLHNPTESEITTWITVSELGAEQSVFSLLDDSLLGVTGPGRSLCVGLLARDTRVLLIGA
;
A
#
# COMPACT_ATOMS: atom_id res chain seq x y z
N MET A 1 -5.55 -14.91 -13.88
CA MET A 1 -4.33 -14.40 -13.22
C MET A 1 -3.11 -14.71 -14.07
N PHE A 2 -2.03 -13.90 -14.02
CA PHE A 2 -0.81 -14.18 -14.78
C PHE A 2 0.44 -13.63 -14.09
N VAL A 3 1.60 -14.14 -14.53
CA VAL A 3 2.92 -13.61 -14.17
C VAL A 3 3.63 -13.08 -15.39
N GLY A 4 4.39 -12.01 -15.22
CA GLY A 4 5.20 -11.36 -16.23
C GLY A 4 6.54 -10.89 -15.65
N THR A 5 7.32 -10.19 -16.45
CA THR A 5 8.61 -9.67 -16.00
C THR A 5 8.97 -8.37 -16.69
N GLN A 6 9.66 -7.50 -16.00
CA GLN A 6 10.45 -6.43 -16.60
C GLN A 6 11.58 -7.07 -17.43
N TYR A 7 11.80 -6.58 -18.66
CA TYR A 7 12.91 -7.09 -19.44
C TYR A 7 13.82 -5.99 -19.98
N TYR A 8 13.27 -4.97 -20.64
CA TYR A 8 14.12 -3.96 -21.26
C TYR A 8 13.93 -2.57 -20.63
N ARG A 9 15.04 -2.05 -20.11
CA ARG A 9 15.25 -0.66 -19.73
C ARG A 9 16.62 -0.22 -20.24
N GLN A 10 16.64 0.64 -21.24
CA GLN A 10 17.87 1.08 -21.90
C GLN A 10 18.99 1.42 -20.91
N PRO A 11 20.24 0.93 -21.06
CA PRO A 11 20.74 0.07 -22.16
C PRO A 11 20.67 -1.44 -21.87
N ASN A 12 19.94 -1.88 -20.87
CA ASN A 12 19.95 -3.27 -20.39
C ASN A 12 18.66 -4.03 -20.77
N PRO A 13 18.76 -5.32 -21.17
CA PRO A 13 19.98 -6.03 -21.55
C PRO A 13 20.43 -5.70 -22.98
N PRO A 14 21.64 -6.15 -23.40
CA PRO A 14 22.15 -5.88 -24.75
C PRO A 14 21.27 -6.49 -25.85
N LEU A 15 21.14 -5.79 -26.95
CA LEU A 15 20.25 -6.15 -28.08
C LEU A 15 20.47 -7.57 -28.64
N GLN A 16 21.74 -8.04 -28.68
CA GLN A 16 22.09 -9.35 -29.17
C GLN A 16 21.53 -10.53 -28.36
N ASP A 17 21.11 -10.25 -27.10
CA ASP A 17 20.59 -11.27 -26.19
C ASP A 17 19.06 -11.39 -26.24
N TRP A 18 18.37 -10.44 -26.85
CA TRP A 18 16.90 -10.29 -26.73
C TRP A 18 16.13 -11.49 -27.27
N GLU A 19 16.51 -12.02 -28.43
CA GLU A 19 15.82 -13.16 -29.04
C GLU A 19 15.88 -14.41 -28.13
N ARG A 20 17.09 -14.71 -27.61
CA ARG A 20 17.30 -15.82 -26.68
C ARG A 20 16.50 -15.62 -25.39
N ASP A 21 16.56 -14.43 -24.81
CA ASP A 21 15.96 -14.14 -23.52
C ASP A 21 14.42 -14.10 -23.61
N LEU A 22 13.85 -13.52 -24.66
CA LEU A 22 12.40 -13.51 -24.89
C LEU A 22 11.84 -14.92 -25.13
N ASP A 23 12.58 -15.77 -25.88
CA ASP A 23 12.22 -17.19 -26.03
C ASP A 23 12.32 -17.94 -24.68
N HIS A 24 13.29 -17.62 -23.84
CA HIS A 24 13.40 -18.18 -22.49
C HIS A 24 12.22 -17.74 -21.61
N ILE A 25 11.85 -16.44 -21.62
CA ILE A 25 10.68 -15.90 -20.91
C ILE A 25 9.41 -16.67 -21.28
N ARG A 26 9.19 -16.86 -22.60
CA ARG A 26 8.06 -17.64 -23.11
C ARG A 26 8.09 -19.10 -22.62
N ARG A 27 9.26 -19.76 -22.71
CA ARG A 27 9.41 -21.18 -22.31
C ARG A 27 9.13 -21.44 -20.83
N ILE A 28 9.45 -20.49 -19.95
CA ILE A 28 9.13 -20.60 -18.52
C ILE A 28 7.68 -20.16 -18.18
N GLY A 29 6.87 -19.83 -19.21
CA GLY A 29 5.43 -19.57 -19.04
C GLY A 29 5.06 -18.15 -18.66
N LEU A 30 5.98 -17.20 -18.62
CA LEU A 30 5.64 -15.79 -18.38
C LEU A 30 4.94 -15.23 -19.62
N LYS A 31 3.88 -14.45 -19.43
CA LYS A 31 2.98 -14.04 -20.53
C LYS A 31 3.16 -12.59 -20.96
N VAL A 32 3.68 -11.75 -20.08
CA VAL A 32 3.82 -10.30 -20.29
C VAL A 32 5.26 -9.89 -20.03
N VAL A 33 5.80 -9.09 -20.94
CA VAL A 33 7.10 -8.43 -20.78
C VAL A 33 6.90 -6.92 -20.68
N ARG A 34 7.53 -6.29 -19.70
CA ARG A 34 7.49 -4.83 -19.54
C ARG A 34 8.66 -4.21 -20.29
N LEU A 35 8.34 -3.23 -21.10
CA LEU A 35 9.27 -2.40 -21.87
C LEU A 35 9.23 -0.99 -21.34
N TRP A 36 10.36 -0.44 -20.91
CA TRP A 36 10.50 0.99 -20.67
C TRP A 36 10.78 1.74 -21.96
N ILE A 37 10.07 2.86 -22.17
CA ILE A 37 10.29 3.77 -23.30
C ILE A 37 10.77 5.11 -22.72
N PRO A 38 12.07 5.25 -22.36
CA PRO A 38 12.58 6.48 -21.75
C PRO A 38 12.55 7.63 -22.74
N TRP A 39 11.94 8.75 -22.36
CA TRP A 39 11.83 9.92 -23.23
C TRP A 39 13.17 10.41 -23.74
N ALA A 40 14.18 10.54 -22.88
CA ALA A 40 15.53 10.98 -23.26
C ALA A 40 16.19 10.10 -24.31
N TYR A 41 15.75 8.85 -24.41
CA TYR A 41 16.33 7.90 -25.35
C TYR A 41 15.64 7.92 -26.71
N VAL A 42 14.32 8.04 -26.70
CA VAL A 42 13.55 8.06 -27.95
C VAL A 42 13.48 9.44 -28.60
N GLN A 43 13.91 10.52 -27.90
CA GLN A 43 13.96 11.86 -28.45
C GLN A 43 15.31 12.53 -28.12
N PRO A 44 16.42 12.14 -28.81
CA PRO A 44 17.74 12.68 -28.54
C PRO A 44 17.88 14.16 -28.91
N GLY A 45 17.05 14.66 -29.83
CA GLY A 45 16.98 16.08 -30.25
C GLY A 45 15.54 16.59 -30.38
N PRO A 46 15.34 17.89 -30.52
CA PRO A 46 14.00 18.52 -30.53
C PRO A 46 13.03 17.94 -31.57
N ASP A 47 13.54 17.57 -32.74
CA ASP A 47 12.76 17.03 -33.86
C ASP A 47 13.25 15.64 -34.29
N GLU A 48 14.11 15.01 -33.51
CA GLU A 48 14.69 13.70 -33.76
C GLU A 48 14.00 12.66 -32.90
N TRP A 49 13.58 11.53 -33.54
CA TRP A 49 12.92 10.43 -32.86
C TRP A 49 13.56 9.10 -33.23
N GLU A 50 13.97 8.35 -32.23
CA GLU A 50 14.67 7.07 -32.37
C GLU A 50 13.91 5.95 -31.65
N PHE A 51 13.06 5.25 -32.38
CA PHE A 51 12.25 4.16 -31.84
C PHE A 51 12.75 2.75 -32.25
N GLN A 52 13.85 2.64 -32.99
CA GLN A 52 14.27 1.36 -33.57
C GLN A 52 14.44 0.23 -32.55
N ALA A 53 14.98 0.53 -31.36
CA ALA A 53 15.12 -0.46 -30.31
C ALA A 53 13.75 -0.92 -29.78
N CYS A 54 12.85 0.03 -29.54
CA CYS A 54 11.49 -0.29 -29.07
C CYS A 54 10.69 -1.04 -30.15
N ASP A 55 10.79 -0.64 -31.43
CA ASP A 55 10.16 -1.36 -32.55
C ASP A 55 10.64 -2.82 -32.62
N ARG A 56 11.95 -3.01 -32.56
CA ARG A 56 12.58 -4.34 -32.58
C ARG A 56 12.11 -5.17 -31.36
N PHE A 57 11.96 -4.54 -30.21
CA PHE A 57 11.45 -5.23 -29.02
C PHE A 57 10.02 -5.74 -29.23
N PHE A 58 9.11 -4.89 -29.74
CA PHE A 58 7.74 -5.29 -30.03
C PHE A 58 7.70 -6.45 -31.04
N ASP A 59 8.51 -6.38 -32.11
CA ASP A 59 8.58 -7.43 -33.13
C ASP A 59 9.05 -8.78 -32.54
N LEU A 60 10.08 -8.77 -31.72
CA LEU A 60 10.60 -9.98 -31.09
C LEU A 60 9.65 -10.54 -30.03
N ALA A 61 9.02 -9.68 -29.24
CA ALA A 61 8.01 -10.10 -28.27
C ALA A 61 6.79 -10.74 -28.98
N GLU A 62 6.36 -10.19 -30.12
CA GLU A 62 5.28 -10.76 -30.93
C GLU A 62 5.66 -12.12 -31.48
N GLN A 63 6.86 -12.25 -32.06
CA GLN A 63 7.39 -13.53 -32.56
C GLN A 63 7.49 -14.60 -31.47
N ALA A 64 7.82 -14.17 -30.24
CA ALA A 64 7.81 -15.05 -29.06
C ALA A 64 6.40 -15.32 -28.50
N GLY A 65 5.33 -14.67 -29.00
CA GLY A 65 3.97 -14.81 -28.49
C GLY A 65 3.75 -14.13 -27.14
N LEU A 66 4.55 -13.12 -26.82
CA LEU A 66 4.48 -12.37 -25.57
C LEU A 66 3.68 -11.08 -25.77
N LYS A 67 2.91 -10.69 -24.73
CA LYS A 67 2.27 -9.39 -24.65
C LYS A 67 3.21 -8.36 -24.03
N VAL A 68 3.07 -7.10 -24.42
CA VAL A 68 3.92 -6.00 -23.97
C VAL A 68 3.15 -5.05 -23.03
N LEU A 69 3.69 -4.82 -21.85
CA LEU A 69 3.35 -3.73 -20.95
C LEU A 69 4.32 -2.57 -21.26
N ALA A 70 3.82 -1.52 -21.91
CA ALA A 70 4.65 -0.41 -22.35
C ALA A 70 4.68 0.71 -21.29
N GLN A 71 5.85 0.99 -20.73
CA GLN A 71 6.07 2.03 -19.73
C GLN A 71 6.37 3.37 -20.39
N LEU A 72 5.52 4.36 -20.17
CA LEU A 72 5.75 5.75 -20.57
C LEU A 72 6.60 6.47 -19.53
N THR A 73 7.91 6.60 -19.79
CA THR A 73 8.84 7.19 -18.83
C THR A 73 9.09 8.68 -19.15
N ALA A 74 8.07 9.51 -18.93
CA ALA A 74 8.14 10.96 -19.15
C ALA A 74 9.03 11.66 -18.11
N GLU A 75 9.34 11.01 -17.00
CA GLU A 75 10.26 11.49 -15.96
C GLU A 75 11.70 11.57 -16.45
N CYS A 76 12.07 10.74 -17.42
CA CYS A 76 13.40 10.75 -18.03
C CYS A 76 13.48 11.78 -19.16
N ALA A 77 13.25 13.05 -18.87
CA ALA A 77 13.30 14.11 -19.87
C ALA A 77 14.70 14.28 -20.49
N PRO A 78 14.80 14.50 -21.81
CA PRO A 78 16.09 14.72 -22.49
C PRO A 78 16.86 15.91 -21.97
N TYR A 79 18.20 15.81 -21.91
CA TYR A 79 19.06 16.89 -21.43
C TYR A 79 18.98 18.17 -22.27
N TRP A 80 18.69 18.05 -23.59
CA TRP A 80 18.50 19.24 -24.43
C TRP A 80 17.30 20.09 -23.99
N ILE A 81 16.28 19.49 -23.36
CA ILE A 81 15.15 20.25 -22.80
C ILE A 81 15.62 21.10 -21.64
N HIS A 82 16.39 20.54 -20.70
CA HIS A 82 16.90 21.29 -19.56
C HIS A 82 17.85 22.43 -19.99
N ALA A 83 18.65 22.18 -21.04
CA ALA A 83 19.53 23.23 -21.59
C ALA A 83 18.75 24.34 -22.29
N ARG A 84 17.67 24.01 -22.99
CA ARG A 84 16.91 24.98 -23.81
C ARG A 84 15.76 25.64 -23.05
N TYR A 85 15.17 24.94 -22.07
CA TYR A 85 14.00 25.37 -21.30
C TYR A 85 14.25 25.22 -19.79
N PRO A 86 15.20 25.97 -19.22
CA PRO A 86 15.54 25.85 -17.79
C PRO A 86 14.36 26.19 -16.86
N GLU A 87 13.36 26.93 -17.36
CA GLU A 87 12.13 27.23 -16.64
C GLU A 87 11.24 26.00 -16.42
N ALA A 88 11.41 24.94 -17.21
CA ALA A 88 10.68 23.68 -17.06
C ALA A 88 11.25 22.78 -15.96
N ALA A 89 12.46 23.04 -15.47
CA ALA A 89 13.09 22.26 -14.44
C ALA A 89 12.47 22.51 -13.06
N TYR A 90 12.55 21.49 -12.19
CA TYR A 90 12.18 21.65 -10.79
C TYR A 90 13.11 22.66 -10.09
N ARG A 91 12.55 23.37 -9.11
CA ARG A 91 13.29 24.28 -8.23
C ARG A 91 13.03 23.91 -6.78
N ASP A 92 14.04 24.09 -5.94
CA ASP A 92 13.84 24.06 -4.51
C ASP A 92 13.02 25.27 -4.02
N LEU A 93 12.73 25.32 -2.73
CA LEU A 93 11.94 26.41 -2.15
C LEU A 93 12.70 27.75 -2.08
N GLN A 94 14.01 27.75 -2.31
CA GLN A 94 14.85 28.93 -2.44
C GLN A 94 14.93 29.40 -3.91
N GLY A 95 14.24 28.70 -4.82
CA GLY A 95 14.21 29.00 -6.26
C GLY A 95 15.44 28.50 -7.02
N GLN A 96 16.33 27.73 -6.38
CA GLN A 96 17.49 27.13 -7.04
C GLN A 96 17.06 25.95 -7.91
N LEU A 97 17.70 25.82 -9.07
CA LEU A 97 17.44 24.66 -9.94
C LEU A 97 17.82 23.36 -9.24
N ILE A 98 16.91 22.42 -9.22
CA ILE A 98 17.21 21.05 -8.85
C ILE A 98 17.79 20.35 -10.09
N PRO A 99 19.05 19.89 -10.04
CA PRO A 99 19.66 19.26 -11.19
C PRO A 99 18.89 18.02 -11.62
N ASN A 100 18.58 17.94 -12.91
CA ASN A 100 18.06 16.70 -13.49
C ASN A 100 19.25 15.79 -13.78
N THR A 101 19.57 14.89 -12.87
CA THR A 101 20.71 14.00 -12.99
C THR A 101 20.24 12.55 -12.93
N PRO A 102 20.92 11.64 -13.66
CA PRO A 102 20.68 10.20 -13.48
C PRO A 102 20.94 9.72 -12.04
N PHE A 103 21.71 10.49 -11.29
CA PHE A 103 22.14 10.16 -9.92
C PHE A 103 21.23 10.68 -8.82
N ALA A 104 20.24 11.51 -9.12
CA ALA A 104 19.34 12.00 -8.06
C ALA A 104 18.54 10.87 -7.39
N SER A 105 18.37 9.74 -8.11
CA SER A 105 17.78 8.51 -7.56
C SER A 105 18.64 7.26 -7.78
N GLY A 106 19.76 7.36 -8.52
CA GLY A 106 20.62 6.20 -8.83
C GLY A 106 20.03 5.16 -9.79
N TYR A 107 18.74 5.23 -10.11
CA TYR A 107 18.04 4.15 -10.80
C TYR A 107 17.97 4.31 -12.31
N LEU A 108 18.04 5.51 -12.83
CA LEU A 108 17.89 5.75 -14.25
C LEU A 108 19.21 6.11 -14.91
N THR A 109 19.60 5.28 -15.86
CA THR A 109 20.84 5.46 -16.63
C THR A 109 20.70 6.48 -17.76
N VAL A 110 19.45 6.78 -18.16
CA VAL A 110 19.14 7.67 -19.28
C VAL A 110 18.05 8.65 -18.85
N GLY A 111 18.34 9.93 -18.92
CA GLY A 111 17.47 10.95 -18.36
C GLY A 111 17.58 10.97 -16.84
N GLY A 112 16.76 11.69 -16.15
CA GLY A 112 16.92 11.83 -14.71
C GLY A 112 15.67 12.24 -13.97
N HIS A 113 15.66 11.93 -12.72
CA HIS A 113 14.75 12.55 -11.78
C HIS A 113 15.29 13.91 -11.32
N PRO A 114 14.41 14.85 -11.00
CA PRO A 114 12.96 14.73 -10.96
C PRO A 114 12.25 14.89 -12.32
N GLY A 115 12.96 15.04 -13.44
CA GLY A 115 12.36 15.33 -14.74
C GLY A 115 11.91 16.78 -14.86
N LEU A 116 10.73 17.01 -15.43
CA LEU A 116 10.15 18.34 -15.61
C LEU A 116 9.03 18.64 -14.63
N CYS A 117 8.93 19.89 -14.22
CA CYS A 117 7.77 20.37 -13.48
C CYS A 117 6.58 20.55 -14.43
N TYR A 118 5.55 19.73 -14.25
CA TYR A 118 4.35 19.77 -15.10
C TYR A 118 3.36 20.89 -14.75
N ASP A 119 3.68 21.75 -13.79
CA ASP A 119 2.98 23.02 -13.63
C ASP A 119 3.45 24.06 -14.64
N THR A 120 4.65 23.89 -15.21
CA THR A 120 5.16 24.79 -16.24
C THR A 120 4.49 24.48 -17.59
N PRO A 121 3.98 25.50 -18.31
CA PRO A 121 3.33 25.28 -19.62
C PRO A 121 4.22 24.55 -20.63
N VAL A 122 5.50 24.91 -20.69
CA VAL A 122 6.45 24.31 -21.62
C VAL A 122 6.77 22.86 -21.24
N GLY A 123 6.95 22.56 -19.96
CA GLY A 123 7.18 21.18 -19.47
C GLY A 123 6.00 20.29 -19.80
N ARG A 124 4.78 20.78 -19.56
CA ARG A 124 3.54 20.08 -19.88
C ARG A 124 3.39 19.81 -21.38
N GLN A 125 3.60 20.83 -22.21
CA GLN A 125 3.50 20.70 -23.67
C GLN A 125 4.51 19.70 -24.26
N LEU A 126 5.75 19.74 -23.80
CA LEU A 126 6.80 18.85 -24.27
C LEU A 126 6.54 17.38 -23.85
N ALA A 127 6.14 17.16 -22.61
CA ALA A 127 5.78 15.82 -22.13
C ALA A 127 4.53 15.26 -22.85
N GLU A 128 3.53 16.11 -23.11
CA GLU A 128 2.37 15.72 -23.91
C GLU A 128 2.77 15.29 -25.33
N ARG A 129 3.65 16.05 -25.99
CA ARG A 129 4.18 15.69 -27.33
C ARG A 129 4.85 14.32 -27.31
N TYR A 130 5.71 14.07 -26.32
CA TYR A 130 6.37 12.78 -26.17
C TYR A 130 5.33 11.64 -26.01
N MET A 131 4.39 11.80 -25.08
CA MET A 131 3.38 10.76 -24.82
C MET A 131 2.53 10.51 -26.08
N ARG A 132 2.05 11.54 -26.76
CA ARG A 132 1.23 11.41 -27.98
C ARG A 132 1.99 10.69 -29.10
N VAL A 133 3.23 11.08 -29.36
CA VAL A 133 4.07 10.46 -30.43
C VAL A 133 4.30 8.98 -30.10
N THR A 134 4.68 8.68 -28.85
CA THR A 134 4.96 7.31 -28.42
C THR A 134 3.72 6.43 -28.48
N VAL A 135 2.61 6.89 -27.92
CA VAL A 135 1.35 6.12 -27.88
C VAL A 135 0.82 5.88 -29.30
N SER A 136 0.77 6.93 -30.15
CA SER A 136 0.28 6.80 -31.52
C SER A 136 1.12 5.83 -32.37
N ARG A 137 2.41 5.64 -32.02
CA ARG A 137 3.27 4.69 -32.71
C ARG A 137 2.90 3.23 -32.44
N TYR A 138 2.52 2.93 -31.19
CA TYR A 138 2.35 1.53 -30.74
C TYR A 138 0.89 1.10 -30.56
N THR A 139 -0.08 2.02 -30.61
CA THR A 139 -1.51 1.68 -30.45
C THR A 139 -2.04 0.65 -31.44
N SER A 140 -1.39 0.45 -32.61
CA SER A 140 -1.79 -0.55 -33.60
C SER A 140 -1.17 -1.93 -33.39
N ARG A 141 -0.25 -2.08 -32.42
CA ARG A 141 0.42 -3.35 -32.15
C ARG A 141 -0.53 -4.34 -31.48
N ASP A 142 -0.69 -5.53 -32.04
CA ASP A 142 -1.60 -6.57 -31.52
C ASP A 142 -1.09 -7.20 -30.23
N ASN A 143 0.20 -7.10 -29.99
CA ASN A 143 0.83 -7.59 -28.75
C ASN A 143 0.94 -6.52 -27.64
N LEU A 144 0.48 -5.28 -27.86
CA LEU A 144 0.35 -4.30 -26.79
C LEU A 144 -0.79 -4.73 -25.85
N TYR A 145 -0.48 -4.85 -24.55
CA TYR A 145 -1.43 -5.26 -23.52
C TYR A 145 -1.90 -4.10 -22.65
N ALA A 146 -0.95 -3.26 -22.22
CA ALA A 146 -1.25 -2.15 -21.34
C ALA A 146 -0.22 -1.03 -21.47
N TRP A 147 -0.64 0.17 -21.13
CA TRP A 147 0.22 1.33 -20.90
C TRP A 147 0.45 1.52 -19.41
N ASP A 148 1.67 1.47 -18.94
CA ASP A 148 2.04 1.95 -17.62
C ASP A 148 2.32 3.46 -17.74
N VAL A 149 1.39 4.27 -17.23
CA VAL A 149 1.38 5.71 -17.51
C VAL A 149 2.28 6.50 -16.57
N TRP A 150 2.67 5.92 -15.45
CA TRP A 150 3.61 6.52 -14.51
C TRP A 150 4.23 5.46 -13.60
N ASN A 151 5.55 5.32 -13.65
CA ASN A 151 6.29 4.44 -12.78
C ASN A 151 6.34 5.01 -11.36
N GLU A 152 6.01 4.18 -10.37
CA GLU A 152 6.20 4.48 -8.95
C GLU A 152 5.88 5.93 -8.55
N LEU A 153 4.62 6.31 -8.69
CA LEU A 153 4.15 7.67 -8.45
C LEU A 153 4.63 8.21 -7.09
N ASN A 154 5.79 8.82 -7.07
CA ASN A 154 6.38 9.45 -5.89
C ASN A 154 7.31 10.62 -6.28
N PRO A 155 6.87 11.87 -6.16
CA PRO A 155 7.71 13.02 -6.46
C PRO A 155 8.78 13.30 -5.39
N LEU A 156 8.62 12.75 -4.17
CA LEU A 156 9.50 13.07 -3.03
C LEU A 156 10.91 12.50 -3.17
N THR A 157 11.05 11.26 -3.61
CA THR A 157 12.36 10.63 -3.79
C THR A 157 13.18 11.32 -4.84
N ALA A 158 12.50 11.84 -5.87
CA ALA A 158 13.11 12.53 -6.98
C ALA A 158 13.59 13.95 -6.65
N MET A 159 13.06 14.59 -5.61
CA MET A 159 13.34 15.99 -5.27
C MET A 159 14.22 16.16 -4.04
N GLY A 160 14.97 15.13 -3.64
CA GLY A 160 15.87 15.23 -2.49
C GLY A 160 15.18 15.58 -1.17
N GLY A 161 13.93 15.12 -0.97
CA GLY A 161 13.12 15.40 0.21
C GLY A 161 12.24 16.64 0.13
N TYR A 162 12.20 17.35 -1.00
CA TYR A 162 11.26 18.44 -1.26
C TYR A 162 9.94 17.89 -1.81
N GLU A 163 8.83 18.28 -1.19
CA GLU A 163 7.50 17.78 -1.55
C GLU A 163 6.93 18.46 -2.79
N TRP A 164 7.46 19.63 -3.12
CA TRP A 164 6.96 20.49 -4.22
C TRP A 164 8.07 21.22 -4.93
N CYS A 165 7.77 21.55 -6.18
CA CYS A 165 8.57 22.50 -6.93
C CYS A 165 8.38 23.93 -6.39
N GLY A 166 9.45 24.61 -6.06
CA GLY A 166 9.45 26.05 -5.69
C GLY A 166 9.41 26.99 -6.90
N CYS A 167 9.03 26.53 -8.10
CA CYS A 167 8.93 27.39 -9.28
C CYS A 167 7.71 28.33 -9.19
N PRO A 168 7.75 29.49 -9.90
CA PRO A 168 6.64 30.45 -9.87
C PRO A 168 5.29 29.84 -10.29
N TYR A 169 5.28 28.90 -11.22
CA TYR A 169 4.06 28.25 -11.71
C TYR A 169 3.41 27.36 -10.63
N THR A 170 4.21 26.58 -9.90
CA THR A 170 3.69 25.79 -8.78
C THR A 170 3.16 26.69 -7.65
N ILE A 171 3.87 27.80 -7.37
CA ILE A 171 3.43 28.78 -6.37
C ILE A 171 2.13 29.45 -6.80
N SER A 172 1.98 29.82 -8.07
CA SER A 172 0.73 30.36 -8.61
C SER A 172 -0.41 29.34 -8.45
N ARG A 173 -0.17 28.09 -8.86
CA ARG A 173 -1.17 27.02 -8.76
C ARG A 173 -1.60 26.72 -7.32
N TRP A 174 -0.66 26.82 -6.36
CA TRP A 174 -0.97 26.76 -4.93
C TRP A 174 -1.94 27.86 -4.49
N ARG A 175 -1.68 29.10 -4.90
CA ARG A 175 -2.50 30.26 -4.56
C ARG A 175 -3.89 30.18 -5.19
N GLU A 176 -3.95 29.78 -6.46
CA GLU A 176 -5.21 29.51 -7.18
C GLU A 176 -6.04 28.44 -6.47
N TRP A 177 -5.43 27.32 -6.07
CA TRP A 177 -6.10 26.25 -5.35
C TRP A 177 -6.63 26.71 -3.98
N LEU A 178 -5.89 27.56 -3.27
CA LEU A 178 -6.37 28.17 -2.03
C LEU A 178 -7.56 29.12 -2.29
N GLU A 179 -7.50 29.91 -3.34
CA GLU A 179 -8.61 30.79 -3.73
C GLU A 179 -9.86 29.98 -4.11
N GLU A 180 -9.72 28.94 -4.91
CA GLU A 180 -10.81 28.01 -5.24
C GLU A 180 -11.42 27.38 -3.98
N ARG A 181 -10.59 27.03 -3.01
CA ARG A 181 -11.00 26.37 -1.76
C ARG A 181 -11.71 27.29 -0.77
N TYR A 182 -11.21 28.49 -0.60
CA TYR A 182 -11.67 29.44 0.44
C TYR A 182 -12.60 30.54 -0.06
N GLY A 183 -12.60 30.81 -1.34
CA GLY A 183 -13.37 31.88 -2.00
C GLY A 183 -12.89 33.27 -1.69
N HIS A 184 -12.63 33.59 -0.41
CA HIS A 184 -12.20 34.92 0.03
C HIS A 184 -11.00 34.82 0.97
N ILE A 185 -10.06 35.79 0.84
CA ILE A 185 -8.85 35.82 1.69
C ILE A 185 -9.18 35.91 3.17
N GLN A 186 -10.27 36.57 3.54
CA GLN A 186 -10.72 36.67 4.94
C GLN A 186 -11.13 35.31 5.52
N SER A 187 -11.70 34.43 4.72
CA SER A 187 -12.02 33.05 5.14
C SER A 187 -10.76 32.26 5.47
N LEU A 188 -9.75 32.35 4.60
CA LEU A 188 -8.43 31.75 4.85
C LEU A 188 -7.76 32.35 6.08
N ASN A 189 -7.71 33.70 6.17
CA ASN A 189 -7.11 34.42 7.28
C ASN A 189 -7.70 34.00 8.63
N THR A 190 -9.03 33.88 8.69
CA THR A 190 -9.72 33.41 9.90
C THR A 190 -9.31 31.99 10.27
N LEU A 191 -9.20 31.09 9.28
CA LEU A 191 -8.88 29.69 9.51
C LEU A 191 -7.39 29.47 9.83
N TRP A 192 -6.51 30.21 9.16
CA TRP A 192 -5.07 30.08 9.37
C TRP A 192 -4.54 30.96 10.50
N GLN A 193 -5.40 31.83 11.09
CA GLN A 193 -4.99 32.88 12.04
C GLN A 193 -3.88 33.77 11.45
N ARG A 194 -4.12 34.25 10.21
CA ARG A 194 -3.23 35.13 9.44
C ARG A 194 -3.94 36.43 9.08
N ASN A 195 -3.20 37.33 8.46
CA ASN A 195 -3.70 38.63 8.01
C ASN A 195 -3.08 39.02 6.64
N PHE A 196 -3.30 38.17 5.64
CA PHE A 196 -2.89 38.46 4.27
C PHE A 196 -3.88 39.43 3.63
N GLY A 197 -3.39 40.36 2.80
CA GLY A 197 -4.23 41.25 2.01
C GLY A 197 -4.85 40.59 0.79
N SER A 198 -4.15 39.59 0.22
CA SER A 198 -4.60 38.81 -0.94
C SER A 198 -3.97 37.41 -0.94
N PHE A 199 -4.48 36.51 -1.81
CA PHE A 199 -3.88 35.19 -2.01
C PHE A 199 -2.44 35.27 -2.58
N ASP A 200 -2.11 36.35 -3.32
CA ASP A 200 -0.76 36.58 -3.87
C ASP A 200 0.32 36.78 -2.82
N GLU A 201 -0.06 37.17 -1.61
CA GLU A 201 0.88 37.36 -0.51
C GLU A 201 1.23 36.05 0.21
N ILE A 202 0.48 34.96 -0.06
CA ILE A 202 0.68 33.70 0.66
C ILE A 202 2.00 33.08 0.24
N PRO A 203 2.93 32.90 1.19
CA PRO A 203 4.21 32.24 0.91
C PRO A 203 4.03 30.73 0.74
N PHE A 204 4.94 30.12 0.00
CA PHE A 204 5.01 28.67 -0.14
C PHE A 204 6.13 28.15 0.79
N ILE A 205 5.78 27.90 2.05
CA ILE A 205 6.72 27.51 3.10
C ILE A 205 6.35 26.14 3.65
N PRO A 206 7.29 25.17 3.73
CA PRO A 206 6.98 23.80 4.10
C PRO A 206 6.81 23.54 5.60
N ARG A 207 7.10 24.49 6.47
CA ARG A 207 7.08 24.30 7.94
C ARG A 207 6.21 25.35 8.59
N THR A 208 4.95 25.00 8.74
CA THR A 208 3.93 25.92 9.24
C THR A 208 3.05 25.22 10.30
N HIS A 209 1.95 25.86 10.70
CA HIS A 209 0.93 25.31 11.57
C HIS A 209 0.22 24.08 10.96
N TYR A 210 -0.43 23.29 11.79
CA TYR A 210 -1.19 22.13 11.33
C TYR A 210 -2.20 22.46 10.23
N THR A 211 -2.94 23.55 10.34
CA THR A 211 -3.95 23.99 9.36
C THR A 211 -3.35 24.21 7.98
N GLU A 212 -2.29 25.01 7.90
CA GLU A 212 -1.58 25.29 6.65
C GLU A 212 -0.97 24.01 6.10
N ARG A 213 -0.49 23.13 6.97
CA ARG A 213 0.18 21.88 6.58
C ARG A 213 -0.78 20.85 6.04
N ILE A 214 -2.00 20.78 6.59
CA ILE A 214 -3.08 19.94 6.04
C ILE A 214 -3.41 20.42 4.62
N ASP A 215 -3.57 21.73 4.42
CA ASP A 215 -3.84 22.29 3.09
C ASP A 215 -2.70 22.01 2.10
N GLN A 216 -1.45 22.12 2.52
CA GLN A 216 -0.29 21.79 1.68
C GLN A 216 -0.26 20.31 1.26
N ALA A 217 -0.56 19.39 2.20
CA ALA A 217 -0.64 17.97 1.88
C ALA A 217 -1.79 17.66 0.92
N GLU A 218 -2.96 18.24 1.15
CA GLU A 218 -4.12 18.09 0.26
C GLU A 218 -3.86 18.70 -1.13
N PHE A 219 -3.13 19.81 -1.21
CA PHE A 219 -2.68 20.37 -2.47
C PHE A 219 -1.72 19.43 -3.22
N SER A 220 -0.77 18.80 -2.53
CA SER A 220 0.11 17.80 -3.13
C SER A 220 -0.66 16.62 -3.71
N GLN A 221 -1.60 16.07 -2.93
CA GLN A 221 -2.46 14.96 -3.34
C GLN A 221 -3.31 15.34 -4.55
N TYR A 222 -3.91 16.53 -4.53
CA TYR A 222 -4.68 17.08 -5.65
C TYR A 222 -3.83 17.20 -6.93
N ARG A 223 -2.62 17.75 -6.83
CA ARG A 223 -1.72 17.94 -7.99
C ARG A 223 -1.33 16.61 -8.62
N LEU A 224 -0.92 15.65 -7.81
CA LEU A 224 -0.55 14.34 -8.34
C LEU A 224 -1.72 13.64 -9.02
N SER A 225 -2.90 13.74 -8.43
CA SER A 225 -4.13 13.19 -9.04
C SER A 225 -4.49 13.94 -10.32
N GLU A 226 -4.28 15.25 -10.39
CA GLU A 226 -4.49 16.06 -11.60
C GLU A 226 -3.51 15.68 -12.70
N TRP A 227 -2.23 15.52 -12.38
CA TRP A 227 -1.21 15.09 -13.34
C TRP A 227 -1.47 13.67 -13.84
N MET A 228 -1.93 12.78 -12.99
CA MET A 228 -2.33 11.43 -13.42
C MET A 228 -3.51 11.50 -14.40
N ARG A 229 -4.57 12.24 -14.06
CA ARG A 229 -5.73 12.43 -14.97
C ARG A 229 -5.32 13.03 -16.31
N TRP A 230 -4.43 14.02 -16.30
CA TRP A 230 -3.88 14.63 -17.51
C TRP A 230 -3.15 13.60 -18.38
N ARG A 231 -2.25 12.80 -17.82
CA ARG A 231 -1.55 11.73 -18.55
C ARG A 231 -2.52 10.70 -19.14
N ILE A 232 -3.45 10.22 -18.33
CA ILE A 232 -4.50 9.29 -18.76
C ILE A 232 -5.29 9.87 -19.94
N GLY A 233 -5.68 11.14 -19.85
CA GLY A 233 -6.38 11.84 -20.93
C GLY A 233 -5.60 11.88 -22.25
N ILE A 234 -4.28 12.11 -22.17
CA ILE A 234 -3.41 12.09 -23.36
C ILE A 234 -3.35 10.69 -23.96
N VAL A 235 -3.12 9.68 -23.14
CA VAL A 235 -2.98 8.30 -23.62
C VAL A 235 -4.30 7.82 -24.23
N ARG A 236 -5.44 8.02 -23.58
CA ARG A 236 -6.77 7.65 -24.11
C ARG A 236 -7.14 8.38 -25.41
N ALA A 237 -6.72 9.66 -25.55
CA ALA A 237 -6.95 10.40 -26.77
C ALA A 237 -6.10 9.89 -27.96
N ALA A 238 -4.91 9.34 -27.69
CA ALA A 238 -4.02 8.76 -28.70
C ALA A 238 -4.26 7.26 -28.93
N ASP A 239 -4.80 6.56 -27.93
CA ASP A 239 -5.14 5.13 -27.96
C ASP A 239 -6.54 4.91 -27.34
N PRO A 240 -7.59 4.99 -28.13
CA PRO A 240 -8.98 4.84 -27.63
C PRO A 240 -9.40 3.37 -27.45
N LYS A 241 -8.53 2.40 -27.68
CA LYS A 241 -8.86 0.97 -27.58
C LYS A 241 -9.11 0.59 -26.10
N PRO A 242 -10.28 0.05 -25.75
CA PRO A 242 -10.63 -0.27 -24.38
C PRO A 242 -9.89 -1.51 -23.82
N ASP A 243 -9.36 -2.36 -24.70
CA ASP A 243 -8.58 -3.56 -24.37
C ASP A 243 -7.09 -3.26 -24.09
N HIS A 244 -6.61 -2.06 -24.42
CA HIS A 244 -5.32 -1.57 -23.96
C HIS A 244 -5.51 -0.89 -22.59
N LEU A 245 -5.16 -1.62 -21.52
CA LEU A 245 -5.34 -1.14 -20.15
C LEU A 245 -4.42 0.04 -19.82
N LEU A 246 -4.90 0.95 -19.01
CA LEU A 246 -4.09 2.00 -18.39
C LEU A 246 -3.80 1.63 -16.95
N VAL A 247 -2.53 1.43 -16.64
CA VAL A 247 -2.08 1.02 -15.32
C VAL A 247 -1.04 1.99 -14.76
N SER A 248 -0.88 1.99 -13.47
CA SER A 248 0.20 2.66 -12.76
C SER A 248 0.31 2.05 -11.37
N HIS A 249 1.32 2.43 -10.62
CA HIS A 249 1.54 1.89 -9.28
C HIS A 249 2.31 2.88 -8.40
N HIS A 250 2.22 2.68 -7.07
CA HIS A 250 3.07 3.38 -6.12
C HIS A 250 4.29 2.52 -5.73
N ASN A 251 5.31 3.15 -5.17
CA ASN A 251 6.59 2.51 -4.81
C ASN A 251 6.52 1.61 -3.55
N GLY A 252 5.34 1.30 -3.06
CA GLY A 252 5.17 0.46 -1.88
C GLY A 252 5.56 1.11 -0.54
N SER A 253 6.01 2.37 -0.52
CA SER A 253 6.29 3.07 0.72
C SER A 253 4.99 3.47 1.43
N THR A 254 4.74 2.88 2.58
CA THR A 254 3.57 3.23 3.41
C THR A 254 3.82 4.43 4.32
N TYR A 255 5.05 4.87 4.45
CA TYR A 255 5.39 6.06 5.25
C TYR A 255 5.03 7.36 4.53
N ASP A 256 4.99 7.33 3.20
CA ASP A 256 4.68 8.48 2.36
C ASP A 256 3.20 8.57 1.97
N VAL A 257 2.48 7.47 2.12
CA VAL A 257 1.04 7.40 1.82
C VAL A 257 0.26 8.25 2.82
N GLY A 258 -0.60 9.11 2.30
CA GLY A 258 -1.38 10.05 3.11
C GLY A 258 -0.72 11.40 3.33
N TYR A 259 0.50 11.60 2.85
CA TYR A 259 1.20 12.87 2.96
C TYR A 259 1.32 13.61 1.62
N VAL A 260 1.74 12.91 0.60
CA VAL A 260 1.93 13.49 -0.75
C VAL A 260 0.99 12.86 -1.77
N THR A 261 0.67 11.59 -1.60
CA THR A 261 -0.23 10.83 -2.47
C THR A 261 -1.47 10.39 -1.70
N ASP A 262 -2.60 10.42 -2.39
CA ASP A 262 -3.81 9.75 -1.96
C ASP A 262 -4.20 8.75 -3.05
N ASP A 263 -3.92 7.48 -2.80
CA ASP A 263 -4.13 6.41 -3.77
C ASP A 263 -5.61 6.31 -4.20
N TRP A 264 -6.55 6.63 -3.29
CA TRP A 264 -7.98 6.64 -3.61
C TRP A 264 -8.37 7.70 -4.65
N GLN A 265 -7.63 8.82 -4.70
CA GLN A 265 -7.82 9.86 -5.72
C GLN A 265 -7.08 9.53 -7.02
N VAL A 266 -5.85 9.03 -6.91
CA VAL A 266 -4.99 8.73 -8.07
C VAL A 266 -5.59 7.64 -8.95
N THR A 267 -6.20 6.61 -8.34
CA THR A 267 -6.72 5.44 -9.07
C THR A 267 -7.98 5.68 -9.86
N GLU A 268 -8.62 6.84 -9.71
CA GLU A 268 -9.99 7.09 -10.21
C GLU A 268 -10.19 6.72 -11.70
N ASN A 269 -9.25 7.05 -12.56
CA ASN A 269 -9.36 6.88 -14.01
C ASN A 269 -8.43 5.80 -14.58
N LEU A 270 -7.75 5.02 -13.75
CA LEU A 270 -6.95 3.87 -14.16
C LEU A 270 -7.83 2.62 -14.30
N ASP A 271 -7.43 1.69 -15.16
CA ASP A 271 -8.09 0.38 -15.31
C ASP A 271 -7.57 -0.61 -14.27
N ALA A 272 -6.30 -0.50 -13.88
CA ALA A 272 -5.72 -1.25 -12.78
C ALA A 272 -4.74 -0.39 -11.96
N TRP A 273 -4.65 -0.66 -10.66
CA TRP A 273 -3.71 -0.04 -9.74
C TRP A 273 -2.69 -1.03 -9.24
N GLY A 274 -1.48 -0.60 -8.94
CA GLY A 274 -0.45 -1.50 -8.51
C GLY A 274 0.44 -1.01 -7.37
N THR A 275 1.36 -1.88 -6.97
CA THR A 275 2.39 -1.58 -5.97
C THR A 275 3.69 -2.30 -6.31
N SER A 276 4.82 -1.71 -5.91
CA SER A 276 6.14 -2.34 -5.89
C SER A 276 6.43 -2.89 -4.50
N ILE A 277 7.05 -4.06 -4.42
CA ILE A 277 7.41 -4.70 -3.15
C ILE A 277 8.84 -5.25 -3.18
N TYR A 278 9.66 -4.71 -2.29
CA TYR A 278 11.06 -5.12 -2.08
C TYR A 278 11.35 -5.53 -0.62
N LEU A 279 10.31 -5.64 0.21
CA LEU A 279 10.39 -6.02 1.62
C LEU A 279 10.35 -7.52 1.82
N ARG A 280 10.87 -8.02 2.94
CA ARG A 280 10.85 -9.44 3.32
C ARG A 280 9.79 -9.81 4.35
N ASP A 281 9.28 -8.86 5.13
CA ASP A 281 8.25 -9.12 6.13
C ASP A 281 6.88 -9.38 5.47
N PHE A 282 6.43 -10.63 5.43
CA PHE A 282 5.16 -11.04 4.80
C PHE A 282 3.94 -10.34 5.40
N TYR A 283 3.94 -10.01 6.68
CA TYR A 283 2.84 -9.26 7.30
C TYR A 283 2.81 -7.80 6.84
N GLU A 284 3.98 -7.16 6.72
CA GLU A 284 4.06 -5.81 6.19
C GLU A 284 3.68 -5.79 4.70
N VAL A 285 4.14 -6.76 3.93
CA VAL A 285 3.75 -6.96 2.53
C VAL A 285 2.23 -7.18 2.41
N SER A 286 1.65 -8.04 3.25
CA SER A 286 0.20 -8.27 3.31
C SER A 286 -0.58 -6.99 3.56
N ARG A 287 -0.11 -6.14 4.47
CA ARG A 287 -0.72 -4.82 4.74
C ARG A 287 -0.69 -3.90 3.51
N LYS A 288 0.43 -3.86 2.79
CA LYS A 288 0.54 -3.07 1.54
C LYS A 288 -0.41 -3.60 0.47
N PHE A 289 -0.59 -4.90 0.35
CA PHE A 289 -1.54 -5.50 -0.59
C PHE A 289 -2.99 -5.19 -0.24
N ASP A 290 -3.37 -5.28 1.03
CA ASP A 290 -4.72 -4.88 1.46
C ASP A 290 -4.97 -3.39 1.26
N TRP A 291 -3.93 -2.54 1.44
CA TRP A 291 -3.99 -1.12 1.11
C TRP A 291 -4.23 -0.90 -0.37
N THR A 292 -3.39 -1.49 -1.24
CA THR A 292 -3.48 -1.35 -2.71
C THR A 292 -4.83 -1.84 -3.23
N ARG A 293 -5.30 -3.00 -2.75
CA ARG A 293 -6.60 -3.55 -3.08
C ARG A 293 -7.76 -2.61 -2.67
N SER A 294 -7.70 -2.07 -1.46
CA SER A 294 -8.71 -1.14 -0.96
C SER A 294 -8.74 0.17 -1.76
N ALA A 295 -7.58 0.74 -2.07
CA ALA A 295 -7.45 1.95 -2.88
C ALA A 295 -7.89 1.73 -4.34
N ALA A 296 -7.77 0.52 -4.87
CA ALA A 296 -8.26 0.17 -6.20
C ALA A 296 -9.79 0.19 -6.31
N ARG A 297 -10.54 0.22 -5.19
CA ARG A 297 -12.01 0.38 -5.15
C ARG A 297 -12.76 -0.64 -6.02
N GLY A 298 -12.36 -1.91 -5.95
CA GLY A 298 -12.97 -3.01 -6.71
C GLY A 298 -12.47 -3.15 -8.15
N LYS A 299 -11.59 -2.28 -8.62
CA LYS A 299 -10.87 -2.46 -9.88
C LYS A 299 -9.77 -3.53 -9.73
N PRO A 300 -9.27 -4.10 -10.84
CA PRO A 300 -8.08 -4.92 -10.84
C PRO A 300 -6.90 -4.23 -10.14
N TRP A 301 -6.12 -5.02 -9.38
CA TRP A 301 -4.86 -4.54 -8.86
C TRP A 301 -3.71 -5.52 -9.15
N TRP A 302 -2.49 -5.00 -9.23
CA TRP A 302 -1.31 -5.74 -9.66
C TRP A 302 -0.16 -5.61 -8.65
N LEU A 303 0.60 -6.68 -8.48
CA LEU A 303 1.95 -6.58 -7.97
C LEU A 303 2.84 -6.16 -9.16
N SER A 304 2.98 -4.85 -9.35
CA SER A 304 3.62 -4.26 -10.54
C SER A 304 5.13 -4.43 -10.55
N GLU A 305 5.73 -4.54 -9.36
CA GLU A 305 7.14 -4.89 -9.22
C GLU A 305 7.36 -5.76 -7.98
N VAL A 306 8.13 -6.81 -8.17
CA VAL A 306 8.67 -7.64 -7.08
C VAL A 306 10.04 -8.14 -7.46
N SER A 307 11.01 -8.09 -6.54
CA SER A 307 12.36 -8.56 -6.82
C SER A 307 12.37 -9.98 -7.40
N GLY A 308 12.95 -10.14 -8.58
CA GLY A 308 13.14 -11.44 -9.25
C GLY A 308 14.33 -12.23 -8.70
N GLY A 309 15.21 -11.60 -7.96
CA GLY A 309 16.44 -12.23 -7.54
C GLY A 309 17.18 -11.54 -6.41
N ARG A 310 18.48 -11.74 -6.39
CA ARG A 310 19.34 -11.22 -5.33
C ARG A 310 19.58 -9.72 -5.52
N GLY A 311 19.66 -9.02 -4.38
CA GLY A 311 20.18 -7.68 -4.27
C GLY A 311 21.54 -7.67 -3.58
N ILE A 312 22.41 -6.75 -3.97
CA ILE A 312 23.70 -6.47 -3.31
C ILE A 312 23.69 -5.00 -2.91
N ASP A 313 23.85 -4.74 -1.62
CA ASP A 313 24.03 -3.38 -1.13
C ASP A 313 25.51 -3.01 -1.17
N HIS A 314 25.89 -2.23 -2.15
CA HIS A 314 27.27 -1.75 -2.32
C HIS A 314 27.70 -0.78 -1.22
N SER A 315 26.75 -0.08 -0.58
CA SER A 315 27.04 0.84 0.52
C SER A 315 27.52 0.12 1.78
N GLN A 316 27.17 -1.16 1.90
CA GLN A 316 27.51 -2.02 3.03
C GLN A 316 28.58 -3.09 2.68
N TYR A 317 29.44 -2.81 1.74
CA TYR A 317 30.55 -3.70 1.36
C TYR A 317 30.10 -5.10 0.90
N PHE A 318 29.11 -5.16 -0.01
CA PHE A 318 28.59 -6.39 -0.61
C PHE A 318 27.75 -7.28 0.30
N TYR A 319 27.12 -6.74 1.33
CA TYR A 319 26.06 -7.47 2.03
C TYR A 319 24.84 -7.66 1.12
N LEU A 320 24.14 -8.78 1.32
CA LEU A 320 22.85 -8.99 0.63
C LEU A 320 21.85 -7.97 1.16
N SER A 321 21.13 -7.33 0.25
CA SER A 321 20.06 -6.40 0.62
C SER A 321 18.82 -7.15 1.13
N ASP A 322 17.94 -6.45 1.86
CA ASP A 322 16.69 -7.01 2.39
C ASP A 322 15.73 -7.51 1.31
N ASP A 323 15.92 -7.06 0.06
CA ASP A 323 15.11 -7.49 -1.09
C ASP A 323 15.64 -8.73 -1.80
N THR A 324 16.73 -9.36 -1.29
CA THR A 324 17.22 -10.64 -1.81
C THR A 324 16.19 -11.74 -1.64
N LYS A 325 15.86 -12.42 -2.74
CA LYS A 325 14.87 -13.50 -2.78
C LYS A 325 15.50 -14.86 -3.06
N SER A 326 15.03 -15.87 -2.31
CA SER A 326 15.28 -17.28 -2.62
C SER A 326 14.31 -17.78 -3.71
N ALA A 327 14.52 -18.99 -4.21
CA ALA A 327 13.59 -19.64 -5.14
C ALA A 327 12.17 -19.78 -4.54
N ALA A 328 12.06 -20.14 -3.24
CA ALA A 328 10.79 -20.19 -2.55
C ALA A 328 10.11 -18.81 -2.49
N GLU A 329 10.84 -17.78 -2.11
CA GLU A 329 10.33 -16.40 -2.06
C GLU A 329 9.94 -15.87 -3.44
N THR A 330 10.67 -16.21 -4.50
CA THR A 330 10.33 -15.85 -5.89
C THR A 330 8.93 -16.33 -6.27
N ARG A 331 8.50 -17.50 -5.78
CA ARG A 331 7.14 -18.02 -5.95
C ARG A 331 6.16 -17.43 -4.94
N SER A 332 6.58 -17.27 -3.70
CA SER A 332 5.69 -16.92 -2.58
C SER A 332 5.16 -15.50 -2.64
N TYR A 333 5.94 -14.50 -3.09
CA TYR A 333 5.47 -13.12 -3.17
C TYR A 333 4.33 -12.93 -4.19
N PRO A 334 4.41 -13.45 -5.42
CA PRO A 334 3.25 -13.46 -6.32
C PRO A 334 2.04 -14.19 -5.72
N LEU A 335 2.24 -15.35 -5.07
CA LEU A 335 1.16 -16.09 -4.42
C LEU A 335 0.55 -15.32 -3.25
N LEU A 336 1.36 -14.61 -2.48
CA LEU A 336 0.86 -13.71 -1.45
C LEU A 336 0.02 -12.57 -2.07
N ALA A 337 0.43 -11.98 -3.19
CA ALA A 337 -0.36 -10.99 -3.90
C ALA A 337 -1.68 -11.57 -4.42
N PHE A 338 -1.64 -12.74 -5.04
CA PHE A 338 -2.84 -13.43 -5.52
C PHE A 338 -3.81 -13.79 -4.39
N SER A 339 -3.32 -14.13 -3.21
CA SER A 339 -4.13 -14.38 -2.02
C SER A 339 -4.87 -13.11 -1.53
N HIS A 340 -4.42 -11.93 -1.93
CA HIS A 340 -5.07 -10.64 -1.69
C HIS A 340 -5.91 -10.16 -2.89
N GLY A 341 -6.06 -11.00 -3.92
CA GLY A 341 -6.87 -10.72 -5.10
C GLY A 341 -6.14 -9.98 -6.23
N ALA A 342 -4.81 -9.95 -6.24
CA ALA A 342 -4.05 -9.46 -7.38
C ALA A 342 -4.37 -10.25 -8.65
N GLN A 343 -4.39 -9.58 -9.80
CA GLN A 343 -4.62 -10.23 -11.08
C GLN A 343 -3.34 -10.46 -11.87
N ALA A 344 -2.28 -9.74 -11.53
CA ALA A 344 -0.97 -9.86 -12.15
C ALA A 344 0.16 -9.70 -11.14
N SER A 345 1.29 -10.33 -11.44
CA SER A 345 2.57 -10.08 -10.78
C SER A 345 3.68 -9.94 -11.81
N ILE A 346 4.46 -8.87 -11.72
CA ILE A 346 5.55 -8.56 -12.65
C ILE A 346 6.87 -8.58 -11.87
N TYR A 347 7.77 -9.47 -12.27
CA TYR A 347 9.10 -9.53 -11.67
C TYR A 347 9.97 -8.35 -12.11
N TRP A 348 10.63 -7.72 -11.17
CA TRP A 348 11.74 -6.82 -11.37
C TRP A 348 13.02 -7.53 -11.01
N GLN A 349 13.79 -8.12 -11.98
CA GLN A 349 13.53 -8.20 -13.40
C GLN A 349 13.97 -9.57 -13.93
N PHE A 350 13.80 -9.83 -15.23
CA PHE A 350 14.23 -11.11 -15.81
C PHE A 350 15.74 -11.27 -15.76
N ARG A 351 16.48 -10.24 -16.21
CA ARG A 351 17.94 -10.24 -16.25
C ARG A 351 18.51 -9.04 -15.49
N CYS A 352 19.53 -9.28 -14.70
CA CYS A 352 20.24 -8.20 -13.98
C CYS A 352 20.74 -7.13 -14.94
N GLU A 353 20.73 -5.90 -14.50
CA GLU A 353 21.38 -4.82 -15.22
C GLU A 353 22.90 -4.95 -15.17
N SER A 354 23.56 -4.54 -16.24
CA SER A 354 25.02 -4.52 -16.35
C SER A 354 25.60 -3.14 -16.07
N PHE A 355 24.74 -2.13 -15.92
CA PHE A 355 25.13 -0.74 -15.74
C PHE A 355 24.13 -0.01 -14.87
N GLY A 356 24.60 0.89 -14.03
CA GLY A 356 23.78 1.67 -13.10
C GLY A 356 23.83 1.14 -11.67
N GLU A 357 23.14 1.81 -10.77
CA GLU A 357 23.17 1.53 -9.33
C GLU A 357 22.48 0.21 -8.98
N GLU A 358 21.53 -0.23 -9.79
CA GLU A 358 20.87 -1.53 -9.63
C GLU A 358 21.67 -2.71 -10.18
N SER A 359 22.81 -2.47 -10.80
CA SER A 359 23.70 -3.56 -11.26
C SER A 359 24.46 -4.19 -10.07
N PRO A 360 24.53 -5.52 -9.97
CA PRO A 360 23.93 -6.59 -10.78
C PRO A 360 22.71 -7.24 -10.12
N ASN A 361 21.71 -6.47 -9.74
CA ASN A 361 20.62 -6.88 -8.85
C ASN A 361 19.37 -7.38 -9.58
N PHE A 362 18.48 -8.03 -8.80
CA PHE A 362 17.07 -8.33 -9.08
C PHE A 362 16.79 -9.36 -10.19
N GLY A 363 17.77 -9.92 -10.87
CA GLY A 363 17.53 -10.84 -11.99
C GLY A 363 16.94 -12.19 -11.57
N LEU A 364 15.90 -12.65 -12.27
CA LEU A 364 15.47 -14.05 -12.24
C LEU A 364 16.58 -14.96 -12.76
N THR A 365 17.26 -14.57 -13.86
CA THR A 365 18.44 -15.24 -14.39
C THR A 365 19.71 -14.75 -13.69
N ASN A 366 20.85 -15.38 -14.01
CA ASN A 366 22.14 -14.81 -13.70
C ASN A 366 22.50 -13.64 -14.67
N GLN A 367 23.66 -13.02 -14.49
CA GLN A 367 24.09 -11.90 -15.33
C GLN A 367 24.27 -12.27 -16.81
N ALA A 368 24.64 -13.52 -17.11
CA ALA A 368 24.76 -14.02 -18.48
C ALA A 368 23.42 -14.36 -19.15
N GLY A 369 22.31 -14.32 -18.38
CA GLY A 369 20.98 -14.71 -18.84
C GLY A 369 20.71 -16.22 -18.74
N ASP A 370 21.56 -16.98 -18.04
CA ASP A 370 21.35 -18.41 -17.87
C ASP A 370 20.26 -18.68 -16.81
N PRO A 371 19.55 -19.83 -16.93
CA PRO A 371 18.56 -20.27 -15.96
C PRO A 371 19.13 -20.38 -14.54
N THR A 372 18.27 -20.15 -13.54
CA THR A 372 18.57 -20.30 -12.13
C THR A 372 17.44 -21.06 -11.43
N ASP A 373 17.60 -21.37 -10.14
CA ASP A 373 16.54 -21.89 -9.29
C ASP A 373 15.31 -20.97 -9.22
N ARG A 374 15.49 -19.66 -9.36
CA ARG A 374 14.43 -18.65 -9.40
C ARG A 374 13.62 -18.70 -10.70
N THR A 375 14.29 -18.89 -11.84
CA THR A 375 13.56 -19.11 -13.11
C THR A 375 12.75 -20.40 -13.07
N ALA A 376 13.26 -21.45 -12.41
CA ALA A 376 12.50 -22.69 -12.19
C ALA A 376 11.26 -22.45 -11.32
N ALA A 377 11.40 -21.72 -10.19
CA ALA A 377 10.28 -21.37 -9.31
C ALA A 377 9.22 -20.50 -10.02
N ALA A 378 9.64 -19.54 -10.84
CA ALA A 378 8.73 -18.73 -11.64
C ALA A 378 7.98 -19.58 -12.69
N SER A 379 8.67 -20.57 -13.28
CA SER A 379 8.06 -21.51 -14.22
C SER A 379 7.05 -22.45 -13.55
N GLU A 380 7.36 -22.95 -12.35
CA GLU A 380 6.42 -23.76 -11.56
C GLU A 380 5.14 -22.97 -11.24
N LEU A 381 5.28 -21.73 -10.84
CA LEU A 381 4.15 -20.84 -10.58
C LEU A 381 3.31 -20.63 -11.86
N ALA A 382 3.93 -20.28 -12.97
CA ALA A 382 3.23 -20.07 -14.23
C ALA A 382 2.50 -21.35 -14.69
N ALA A 383 3.16 -22.49 -14.60
CA ALA A 383 2.58 -23.79 -14.95
C ALA A 383 1.40 -24.17 -14.03
N MET A 384 1.48 -23.89 -12.73
CA MET A 384 0.37 -24.08 -11.80
C MET A 384 -0.84 -23.22 -12.17
N LEU A 385 -0.63 -21.93 -12.47
CA LEU A 385 -1.71 -21.03 -12.90
C LEU A 385 -2.38 -21.51 -14.19
N ASP A 386 -1.62 -22.00 -15.14
CA ASP A 386 -2.14 -22.50 -16.42
C ASP A 386 -2.88 -23.84 -16.25
N ARG A 387 -2.34 -24.80 -15.47
CA ARG A 387 -3.02 -26.07 -15.20
C ARG A 387 -4.37 -25.89 -14.49
N HIS A 388 -4.44 -24.93 -13.58
CA HIS A 388 -5.64 -24.67 -12.79
C HIS A 388 -6.35 -23.36 -13.20
N ALA A 389 -6.25 -22.98 -14.49
CA ALA A 389 -6.84 -21.74 -15.00
C ALA A 389 -8.34 -21.63 -14.65
N ALA A 390 -9.10 -22.73 -14.76
CA ALA A 390 -10.52 -22.74 -14.41
C ALA A 390 -10.80 -22.40 -12.93
N VAL A 391 -9.89 -22.74 -12.02
CA VAL A 391 -9.97 -22.37 -10.60
C VAL A 391 -9.66 -20.89 -10.43
N PHE A 392 -8.52 -20.44 -10.97
CA PHE A 392 -8.04 -19.08 -10.78
C PHE A 392 -8.86 -18.02 -11.51
N ASP A 393 -9.45 -18.34 -12.67
CA ASP A 393 -10.35 -17.43 -13.41
C ASP A 393 -11.70 -17.22 -12.70
N ASN A 394 -12.10 -18.19 -11.86
CA ASN A 394 -13.32 -18.12 -11.04
C ASN A 394 -13.05 -17.82 -9.56
N LEU A 395 -11.79 -17.60 -9.18
CA LEU A 395 -11.41 -17.25 -7.82
C LEU A 395 -11.84 -15.83 -7.49
N PHE A 396 -12.49 -15.68 -6.35
CA PHE A 396 -12.82 -14.37 -5.80
C PHE A 396 -12.64 -14.36 -4.28
N PHE A 397 -12.35 -13.20 -3.75
CA PHE A 397 -12.26 -13.00 -2.30
C PHE A 397 -13.48 -12.21 -1.84
N PRO A 398 -14.29 -12.77 -0.91
CA PRO A 398 -15.40 -12.01 -0.34
C PRO A 398 -14.90 -10.70 0.30
N PRO A 399 -15.66 -9.60 0.25
CA PRO A 399 -15.32 -8.38 0.98
C PRO A 399 -15.12 -8.65 2.47
N SER A 400 -14.12 -8.02 3.08
CA SER A 400 -13.78 -8.28 4.46
C SER A 400 -14.81 -7.73 5.44
N PRO A 401 -15.30 -8.51 6.42
CA PRO A 401 -16.13 -8.01 7.49
C PRO A 401 -15.34 -7.20 8.54
N VAL A 402 -14.01 -7.13 8.43
CA VAL A 402 -13.11 -6.39 9.32
C VAL A 402 -12.42 -5.29 8.55
N ALA A 403 -12.44 -4.07 9.09
CA ALA A 403 -11.79 -2.94 8.45
C ALA A 403 -11.00 -2.08 9.44
N LEU A 404 -9.94 -1.46 8.92
CA LEU A 404 -9.21 -0.37 9.58
C LEU A 404 -9.56 0.95 8.90
N LEU A 405 -9.77 2.00 9.69
CA LEU A 405 -10.03 3.34 9.18
C LEU A 405 -8.72 4.08 8.94
N TRP A 406 -8.63 4.76 7.81
CA TRP A 406 -7.51 5.63 7.49
C TRP A 406 -8.00 7.08 7.27
N GLU A 407 -7.50 7.99 8.12
CA GLU A 407 -7.74 9.44 8.01
C GLU A 407 -6.44 10.15 7.60
N PRO A 408 -6.28 10.53 6.33
CA PRO A 408 -5.01 11.09 5.82
C PRO A 408 -4.54 12.33 6.58
N ARG A 409 -5.45 13.19 7.05
CA ARG A 409 -5.09 14.40 7.81
C ARG A 409 -4.42 14.07 9.14
N ALA A 410 -4.89 13.00 9.82
CA ALA A 410 -4.29 12.54 11.06
C ALA A 410 -2.82 12.14 10.87
N PHE A 411 -2.54 11.37 9.82
CA PHE A 411 -1.16 10.96 9.48
C PHE A 411 -0.31 12.13 8.98
N THR A 412 -0.91 13.09 8.27
CA THR A 412 -0.24 14.36 7.91
C THR A 412 0.21 15.12 9.15
N MET A 413 -0.68 15.31 10.12
CA MET A 413 -0.36 16.00 11.37
C MET A 413 0.73 15.28 12.16
N GLU A 414 0.66 13.96 12.24
CA GLU A 414 1.67 13.16 12.91
C GLU A 414 3.04 13.37 12.27
N ARG A 415 3.15 13.29 10.94
CA ARG A 415 4.40 13.48 10.22
C ARG A 415 5.00 14.87 10.46
N VAL A 416 4.20 15.91 10.47
CA VAL A 416 4.66 17.27 10.79
C VAL A 416 5.24 17.35 12.19
N SER A 417 4.57 16.73 13.16
CA SER A 417 5.01 16.72 14.57
C SER A 417 6.33 15.95 14.77
N TYR A 418 6.60 14.94 13.95
CA TYR A 418 7.78 14.06 14.08
C TYR A 418 8.96 14.42 13.19
N TRP A 419 8.77 15.25 12.16
CA TRP A 419 9.80 15.59 11.20
C TRP A 419 11.13 16.05 11.82
N GLU A 420 11.07 16.73 12.94
CA GLU A 420 12.26 17.24 13.61
C GLU A 420 12.93 16.25 14.58
N ARG A 421 12.31 15.10 14.84
CA ARG A 421 12.69 14.21 15.95
C ARG A 421 13.11 12.80 15.54
N SER A 422 13.15 12.46 14.26
CA SER A 422 13.54 11.11 13.75
C SER A 422 12.77 9.94 14.40
N ARG A 423 11.54 10.17 14.86
CA ARG A 423 10.74 9.18 15.61
C ARG A 423 9.84 8.40 14.65
N THR A 424 9.63 7.12 14.96
CA THR A 424 8.62 6.34 14.23
C THR A 424 7.22 6.83 14.59
N PRO A 425 6.38 7.21 13.60
CA PRO A 425 5.03 7.69 13.83
C PRO A 425 4.18 6.66 14.56
N ILE A 426 3.53 7.03 15.66
CA ILE A 426 2.75 6.09 16.48
C ILE A 426 1.48 5.63 15.78
N GLY A 427 0.85 6.49 14.98
CA GLY A 427 -0.33 6.14 14.18
C GLY A 427 -0.01 5.09 13.14
N VAL A 428 1.12 5.21 12.45
CA VAL A 428 1.62 4.22 11.48
C VAL A 428 1.89 2.89 12.18
N LEU A 429 2.58 2.91 13.34
CA LEU A 429 2.82 1.69 14.13
C LEU A 429 1.51 1.05 14.58
N ASN A 430 0.57 1.85 15.06
CA ASN A 430 -0.70 1.33 15.58
C ASN A 430 -1.56 0.70 14.46
N LEU A 431 -1.61 1.31 13.29
CA LEU A 431 -2.26 0.75 12.11
C LEU A 431 -1.60 -0.56 11.68
N ALA A 432 -0.27 -0.57 11.57
CA ALA A 432 0.50 -1.75 11.19
C ALA A 432 0.28 -2.90 12.16
N GLY A 433 0.29 -2.63 13.47
CA GLY A 433 0.13 -3.66 14.48
C GLY A 433 -1.28 -4.24 14.55
N TYR A 434 -2.32 -3.43 14.41
CA TYR A 434 -3.67 -3.98 14.28
C TYR A 434 -3.84 -4.83 13.03
N HIS A 435 -3.29 -4.39 11.89
CA HIS A 435 -3.33 -5.17 10.66
C HIS A 435 -2.60 -6.52 10.82
N ARG A 436 -1.36 -6.49 11.36
CA ARG A 436 -0.56 -7.69 11.64
C ARG A 436 -1.27 -8.65 12.58
N ALA A 437 -1.83 -8.14 13.67
CA ALA A 437 -2.54 -8.93 14.66
C ALA A 437 -3.79 -9.62 14.05
N LEU A 438 -4.61 -8.88 13.31
CA LEU A 438 -5.79 -9.42 12.62
C LEU A 438 -5.41 -10.48 11.58
N THR A 439 -4.38 -10.20 10.77
CA THR A 439 -3.87 -11.13 9.75
C THR A 439 -3.34 -12.42 10.39
N SER A 440 -2.64 -12.32 11.52
CA SER A 440 -2.06 -13.48 12.20
C SER A 440 -3.11 -14.44 12.79
N VAL A 441 -4.32 -13.95 13.07
CA VAL A 441 -5.45 -14.78 13.49
C VAL A 441 -6.42 -15.15 12.34
N GLY A 442 -6.00 -14.91 11.08
CA GLY A 442 -6.70 -15.37 9.88
C GLY A 442 -7.78 -14.42 9.34
N HIS A 443 -7.92 -13.20 9.87
CA HIS A 443 -8.83 -12.22 9.30
C HIS A 443 -8.25 -11.54 8.07
N GLN A 444 -9.07 -11.38 7.04
CA GLN A 444 -8.82 -10.43 5.96
C GLN A 444 -9.16 -9.03 6.48
N VAL A 445 -8.48 -8.02 5.96
CA VAL A 445 -8.64 -6.64 6.42
C VAL A 445 -8.84 -5.70 5.23
N ASP A 446 -9.90 -4.89 5.26
CA ASP A 446 -10.08 -3.78 4.33
C ASP A 446 -9.57 -2.48 4.97
N ILE A 447 -9.05 -1.57 4.16
CA ILE A 447 -8.71 -0.21 4.60
C ILE A 447 -9.79 0.74 4.08
N LEU A 448 -10.50 1.41 4.98
CA LEU A 448 -11.52 2.38 4.63
C LEU A 448 -10.98 3.81 4.71
N HIS A 449 -11.16 4.57 3.65
CA HIS A 449 -10.81 5.98 3.64
C HIS A 449 -11.86 6.78 4.41
N ALA A 450 -11.43 7.59 5.37
CA ALA A 450 -12.33 8.33 6.26
C ALA A 450 -13.28 9.30 5.53
N ALA A 451 -12.85 9.89 4.41
CA ALA A 451 -13.74 10.72 3.60
C ALA A 451 -14.87 9.89 2.98
N ASP A 452 -14.59 8.72 2.43
CA ASP A 452 -15.62 7.84 1.87
C ASP A 452 -16.62 7.40 2.96
N VAL A 453 -16.14 7.10 4.17
CA VAL A 453 -17.00 6.75 5.31
C VAL A 453 -17.88 7.93 5.74
N ALA A 454 -17.32 9.13 5.78
CA ALA A 454 -18.08 10.34 6.11
C ALA A 454 -19.20 10.63 5.09
N ASP A 455 -18.88 10.49 3.80
CA ASP A 455 -19.77 10.86 2.70
C ASP A 455 -20.80 9.77 2.36
N ARG A 456 -20.39 8.49 2.37
CA ARG A 456 -21.17 7.35 1.85
C ARG A 456 -21.58 6.35 2.92
N GLY A 457 -21.01 6.44 4.12
CA GLY A 457 -21.22 5.47 5.18
C GLY A 457 -20.26 4.27 5.12
N ILE A 458 -20.41 3.39 6.10
CA ILE A 458 -19.62 2.16 6.20
C ILE A 458 -20.27 1.09 5.31
N PRO A 459 -19.48 0.36 4.49
CA PRO A 459 -20.02 -0.72 3.65
C PRO A 459 -20.77 -1.77 4.47
N ALA A 460 -21.90 -2.27 3.95
CA ALA A 460 -22.81 -3.17 4.67
C ALA A 460 -22.19 -4.51 5.11
N HIS A 461 -21.11 -4.94 4.45
CA HIS A 461 -20.39 -6.17 4.81
C HIS A 461 -19.47 -6.00 6.03
N VAL A 462 -19.08 -4.77 6.38
CA VAL A 462 -18.22 -4.49 7.53
C VAL A 462 -19.01 -4.69 8.82
N ARG A 463 -18.43 -5.41 9.77
CA ARG A 463 -19.00 -5.72 11.09
C ARG A 463 -18.12 -5.23 12.24
N LEU A 464 -16.80 -5.22 12.03
CA LEU A 464 -15.81 -4.71 12.96
C LEU A 464 -15.00 -3.61 12.27
N LEU A 465 -15.02 -2.40 12.82
CA LEU A 465 -14.23 -1.26 12.38
C LEU A 465 -13.32 -0.79 13.50
N ILE A 466 -12.02 -0.76 13.23
CA ILE A 466 -11.02 -0.20 14.15
C ILE A 466 -10.49 1.09 13.55
N ASN A 467 -10.52 2.16 14.33
CA ASN A 467 -9.86 3.43 14.00
C ASN A 467 -8.50 3.47 14.73
N PRO A 468 -7.39 3.15 14.07
CA PRO A 468 -6.10 3.03 14.75
C PRO A 468 -5.49 4.39 15.13
N TYR A 469 -5.91 5.48 14.47
CA TYR A 469 -5.40 6.83 14.74
C TYR A 469 -6.44 7.90 14.44
N GLY A 470 -7.39 8.07 15.34
CA GLY A 470 -8.58 8.90 15.21
C GLY A 470 -8.43 10.33 15.73
N VAL A 471 -7.24 10.92 15.70
CA VAL A 471 -6.98 12.24 16.32
C VAL A 471 -7.71 13.40 15.63
N ILE A 472 -8.19 13.23 14.42
CA ILE A 472 -8.94 14.23 13.64
C ILE A 472 -10.44 13.94 13.72
N ASP A 473 -11.23 14.95 14.10
CA ASP A 473 -12.67 14.97 13.97
C ASP A 473 -13.06 15.49 12.58
N ARG A 474 -13.17 14.55 11.62
CA ARG A 474 -13.66 14.88 10.27
C ARG A 474 -15.17 15.09 10.30
N PRO A 475 -15.70 16.17 9.70
CA PRO A 475 -17.14 16.38 9.58
C PRO A 475 -17.87 15.19 8.94
N GLY A 476 -18.96 14.74 9.55
CA GLY A 476 -19.78 13.62 9.08
C GLY A 476 -19.26 12.24 9.46
N LEU A 477 -18.00 12.10 9.86
CA LEU A 477 -17.40 10.80 10.18
C LEU A 477 -17.98 10.18 11.45
N ALA A 478 -18.04 10.97 12.53
CA ALA A 478 -18.59 10.52 13.82
C ALA A 478 -20.05 10.11 13.69
N GLU A 479 -20.86 10.91 12.98
CA GLU A 479 -22.28 10.66 12.75
C GLU A 479 -22.49 9.38 11.90
N SER A 480 -21.64 9.17 10.90
CA SER A 480 -21.69 7.97 10.05
C SER A 480 -21.38 6.70 10.85
N ILE A 481 -20.32 6.76 11.67
CA ILE A 481 -19.94 5.64 12.54
C ILE A 481 -20.99 5.40 13.62
N ALA A 482 -21.53 6.45 14.24
CA ALA A 482 -22.56 6.31 15.28
C ALA A 482 -23.80 5.59 14.76
N ARG A 483 -24.34 6.02 13.61
CA ARG A 483 -25.50 5.33 12.97
C ARG A 483 -25.20 3.88 12.65
N TRP A 484 -24.01 3.58 12.18
CA TRP A 484 -23.61 2.20 11.86
C TRP A 484 -23.47 1.33 13.12
N VAL A 485 -22.93 1.88 14.23
CA VAL A 485 -22.87 1.19 15.53
C VAL A 485 -24.28 0.96 16.07
N GLU A 486 -25.17 1.94 16.03
CA GLU A 486 -26.56 1.80 16.44
C GLU A 486 -27.27 0.66 15.69
N GLY A 487 -26.91 0.42 14.43
CA GLY A 487 -27.40 -0.67 13.58
C GLY A 487 -26.67 -2.03 13.78
N GLY A 488 -25.86 -2.19 14.81
CA GLY A 488 -25.24 -3.47 15.19
C GLY A 488 -23.73 -3.59 14.89
N GLY A 489 -23.08 -2.53 14.43
CA GLY A 489 -21.62 -2.52 14.20
C GLY A 489 -20.80 -2.52 15.48
N VAL A 490 -19.59 -3.05 15.43
CA VAL A 490 -18.60 -3.00 16.53
C VAL A 490 -17.47 -2.04 16.14
N PHE A 491 -17.34 -0.95 16.91
CA PHE A 491 -16.34 0.09 16.68
C PHE A 491 -15.29 0.13 17.78
N VAL A 492 -14.04 0.29 17.41
CA VAL A 492 -12.90 0.46 18.32
C VAL A 492 -12.23 1.81 18.02
N ALA A 493 -12.26 2.71 18.97
CA ALA A 493 -11.61 4.02 18.89
C ALA A 493 -10.20 3.96 19.48
N SER A 494 -9.26 4.72 18.89
CA SER A 494 -7.90 4.91 19.40
C SER A 494 -7.86 5.97 20.51
N PRO A 495 -6.72 6.12 21.22
CA PRO A 495 -6.51 7.25 22.11
C PRO A 495 -6.71 8.60 21.42
N VAL A 496 -7.07 9.58 22.18
CA VAL A 496 -7.23 11.01 21.79
C VAL A 496 -8.11 11.21 20.55
N THR A 497 -9.15 10.37 20.41
CA THR A 497 -10.11 10.45 19.29
C THR A 497 -10.78 11.82 19.26
N GLY A 498 -10.66 12.52 18.11
CA GLY A 498 -11.19 13.86 17.92
C GLY A 498 -10.44 14.95 18.69
N GLN A 499 -9.17 14.73 19.04
CA GLN A 499 -8.30 15.74 19.69
C GLN A 499 -8.26 17.04 18.92
N TYR A 500 -8.29 16.94 17.58
CA TYR A 500 -8.28 18.09 16.68
C TYR A 500 -9.48 18.07 15.76
N ASP A 501 -10.00 19.25 15.44
CA ASP A 501 -10.97 19.39 14.36
C ASP A 501 -10.31 19.15 12.97
N ALA A 502 -11.10 19.13 11.93
CA ALA A 502 -10.63 18.90 10.54
C ALA A 502 -9.63 19.93 10.04
N ARG A 503 -9.41 21.01 10.76
CA ARG A 503 -8.51 22.11 10.44
C ARG A 503 -7.25 22.11 11.30
N GLY A 504 -7.14 21.17 12.26
CA GLY A 504 -6.00 21.03 13.15
C GLY A 504 -6.07 21.86 14.42
N TYR A 505 -7.23 22.43 14.77
CA TYR A 505 -7.44 23.10 16.04
C TYR A 505 -7.77 22.10 17.14
N SER A 506 -7.15 22.26 18.30
CA SER A 506 -7.41 21.39 19.43
C SER A 506 -8.83 21.56 19.96
N SER A 507 -9.51 20.46 20.18
CA SER A 507 -10.83 20.41 20.79
C SER A 507 -10.74 20.76 22.29
N PRO A 508 -11.66 21.59 22.83
CA PRO A 508 -11.64 21.93 24.24
C PRO A 508 -12.08 20.77 25.15
N ARG A 509 -12.66 19.74 24.56
CA ARG A 509 -13.06 18.48 25.21
C ARG A 509 -12.79 17.31 24.28
N VAL A 510 -12.21 16.25 24.81
CA VAL A 510 -11.84 15.03 24.08
C VAL A 510 -12.53 13.83 24.71
N PRO A 511 -13.22 13.00 23.95
CA PRO A 511 -13.64 13.22 22.57
C PRO A 511 -14.74 14.29 22.45
N PRO A 512 -14.84 15.01 21.32
CA PRO A 512 -15.86 16.04 21.11
C PRO A 512 -17.20 15.48 20.62
N GLY A 513 -18.27 16.28 20.70
CA GLY A 513 -19.52 16.13 19.98
C GLY A 513 -20.09 14.71 19.93
N THR A 514 -20.34 14.23 18.73
CA THR A 514 -20.90 12.90 18.45
C THR A 514 -19.99 11.76 18.94
N TRP A 515 -18.65 11.92 18.87
CA TRP A 515 -17.70 10.96 19.46
C TRP A 515 -17.92 10.78 20.94
N ARG A 516 -18.10 11.90 21.68
CA ARG A 516 -18.39 11.89 23.12
C ARG A 516 -19.68 11.10 23.42
N SER A 517 -20.71 11.35 22.61
CA SER A 517 -22.00 10.67 22.76
C SER A 517 -21.91 9.18 22.43
N LEU A 518 -21.15 8.80 21.40
CA LEU A 518 -20.97 7.42 20.97
C LEU A 518 -20.18 6.60 22.00
N LEU A 519 -19.03 7.13 22.44
CA LEU A 519 -18.12 6.41 23.34
C LEU A 519 -18.54 6.46 24.80
N GLY A 520 -19.28 7.50 25.23
CA GLY A 520 -19.73 7.69 26.58
C GLY A 520 -18.61 8.00 27.59
N VAL A 521 -17.50 8.54 27.10
CA VAL A 521 -16.32 8.85 27.91
C VAL A 521 -15.90 10.31 27.75
N GLN A 522 -15.24 10.86 28.76
CA GLN A 522 -14.58 12.15 28.69
C GLN A 522 -13.15 12.01 29.19
N GLN A 523 -12.19 12.45 28.41
CA GLN A 523 -10.80 12.55 28.85
C GLN A 523 -10.67 13.39 30.10
N THR A 524 -10.00 12.86 31.10
CA THR A 524 -9.67 13.55 32.35
C THR A 524 -8.20 13.93 32.42
N GLU A 525 -7.32 13.06 31.89
CA GLU A 525 -5.88 13.24 31.95
C GLU A 525 -5.20 12.42 30.88
N LEU A 526 -4.01 12.84 30.45
CA LEU A 526 -3.07 12.04 29.66
C LEU A 526 -1.98 11.52 30.59
N LEU A 527 -1.93 10.22 30.74
CA LEU A 527 -0.95 9.53 31.56
C LEU A 527 0.27 9.15 30.74
N TYR A 528 1.43 9.28 31.31
CA TYR A 528 2.70 8.85 30.72
C TYR A 528 3.33 7.80 31.63
N PRO A 529 2.89 6.52 31.53
CA PRO A 529 3.35 5.46 32.44
C PRO A 529 4.82 5.12 32.30
N THR A 530 5.45 5.56 31.21
CA THR A 530 6.88 5.38 30.92
C THR A 530 7.60 6.73 30.88
N SER A 531 8.92 6.72 30.72
CA SER A 531 9.71 7.94 30.57
C SER A 531 9.28 8.72 29.30
N HIS A 532 9.08 10.04 29.42
CA HIS A 532 8.73 10.92 28.29
C HIS A 532 9.75 10.91 27.15
N THR A 533 10.97 10.46 27.43
CA THR A 533 12.09 10.42 26.47
C THR A 533 12.23 9.07 25.79
N SER A 534 11.58 8.02 26.29
CA SER A 534 11.65 6.68 25.74
C SER A 534 10.63 6.48 24.61
N GLU A 535 11.13 6.08 23.45
CA GLU A 535 10.31 5.71 22.29
C GLU A 535 9.99 4.24 22.24
N THR A 536 10.66 3.45 23.08
CA THR A 536 10.66 1.99 23.02
C THR A 536 10.08 1.33 24.25
N GLU A 537 9.68 2.13 25.24
CA GLU A 537 9.11 1.58 26.46
C GLU A 537 7.64 1.20 26.27
N VAL A 538 7.34 -0.02 26.69
CA VAL A 538 5.99 -0.59 26.74
C VAL A 538 5.53 -0.60 28.19
N PHE A 539 4.28 -0.23 28.42
CA PHE A 539 3.61 -0.36 29.71
C PHE A 539 2.44 -1.34 29.59
N SER A 540 1.88 -1.75 30.71
CA SER A 540 0.76 -2.67 30.77
C SER A 540 -0.53 -1.96 31.11
N VAL A 541 -1.62 -2.35 30.46
CA VAL A 541 -2.99 -2.01 30.82
C VAL A 541 -3.61 -3.25 31.47
N ASP A 542 -3.94 -3.15 32.76
CA ASP A 542 -4.52 -4.23 33.52
C ASP A 542 -6.00 -4.41 33.12
N LEU A 543 -6.35 -5.58 32.59
CA LEU A 543 -7.71 -5.84 32.13
C LEU A 543 -8.63 -6.19 33.31
N VAL A 544 -9.80 -5.55 33.34
CA VAL A 544 -10.89 -5.91 34.25
C VAL A 544 -11.50 -7.23 33.76
N PRO A 545 -11.53 -8.31 34.55
CA PRO A 545 -11.88 -9.66 34.09
C PRO A 545 -13.41 -9.84 33.95
N ILE A 546 -14.04 -9.07 33.08
CA ILE A 546 -15.49 -9.10 32.84
C ILE A 546 -15.80 -9.37 31.35
N GLY A 547 -16.74 -10.28 31.08
CA GLY A 547 -17.26 -10.50 29.72
C GLY A 547 -16.16 -10.60 28.67
N LEU A 548 -15.98 -9.52 27.91
CA LEU A 548 -15.05 -9.41 26.76
C LEU A 548 -13.59 -9.68 27.15
N THR A 549 -13.17 -9.29 28.33
CA THR A 549 -11.76 -9.32 28.76
C THR A 549 -11.43 -10.49 29.69
N SER A 550 -12.43 -11.31 30.09
CA SER A 550 -12.24 -12.44 31.03
C SER A 550 -11.26 -13.47 30.48
N GLY A 551 -10.18 -13.77 31.22
CA GLY A 551 -9.15 -14.75 30.84
C GLY A 551 -8.19 -14.30 29.74
N ILE A 552 -8.19 -13.01 29.38
CA ILE A 552 -7.12 -12.36 28.61
C ILE A 552 -6.12 -11.79 29.60
N GLY A 553 -4.83 -11.95 29.34
CA GLY A 553 -3.78 -11.28 30.11
C GLY A 553 -3.75 -9.78 29.84
N ASP A 554 -2.95 -9.05 30.61
CA ASP A 554 -2.77 -7.61 30.47
C ASP A 554 -2.32 -7.22 29.06
N LEU A 555 -2.73 -6.04 28.61
CA LEU A 555 -2.44 -5.55 27.28
C LEU A 555 -1.19 -4.64 27.28
N PRO A 556 -0.13 -5.02 26.56
CA PRO A 556 0.98 -4.10 26.29
C PRO A 556 0.52 -2.89 25.48
N ALA A 557 1.01 -1.71 25.86
CA ALA A 557 0.71 -0.44 25.20
C ALA A 557 1.94 0.46 25.15
N MET A 558 1.92 1.47 24.29
CA MET A 558 3.04 2.41 24.11
C MET A 558 2.61 3.87 24.26
N ARG A 559 3.57 4.72 24.58
CA ARG A 559 3.56 6.18 24.58
C ARG A 559 2.74 6.78 25.72
N LEU A 560 1.44 6.68 25.66
CA LEU A 560 0.52 7.33 26.60
C LEU A 560 -0.67 6.44 26.91
N ALA A 561 -1.33 6.74 28.03
CA ALA A 561 -2.66 6.27 28.32
C ALA A 561 -3.59 7.47 28.54
N GLU A 562 -4.78 7.42 27.99
CA GLU A 562 -5.84 8.41 28.15
C GLU A 562 -6.82 7.94 29.23
N ALA A 563 -6.88 8.69 30.34
CA ALA A 563 -7.78 8.40 31.43
C ALA A 563 -9.17 8.98 31.17
N TYR A 564 -10.21 8.25 31.56
CA TYR A 564 -11.61 8.57 31.27
C TYR A 564 -12.47 8.72 32.50
N ALA A 565 -13.30 9.78 32.50
CA ALA A 565 -14.56 9.81 33.27
C ALA A 565 -15.64 9.12 32.42
N LEU A 566 -16.45 8.29 33.06
CA LEU A 566 -17.44 7.44 32.40
C LEU A 566 -18.86 7.99 32.55
N ASP A 567 -19.66 7.92 31.51
CA ASP A 567 -21.09 8.12 31.58
C ASP A 567 -21.78 6.89 32.18
N HIS A 568 -23.03 7.08 32.58
CA HIS A 568 -23.86 5.97 33.07
C HIS A 568 -24.02 4.85 31.99
N GLY A 569 -23.82 3.62 32.39
CA GLY A 569 -23.95 2.44 31.52
C GLY A 569 -22.70 2.11 30.72
N VAL A 570 -21.60 2.84 30.85
CA VAL A 570 -20.29 2.51 30.29
C VAL A 570 -19.56 1.55 31.22
N GLN A 571 -19.04 0.46 30.68
CA GLN A 571 -18.31 -0.56 31.43
C GLN A 571 -16.80 -0.35 31.30
N PRO A 572 -16.04 -0.29 32.41
CA PRO A 572 -14.59 -0.30 32.34
C PRO A 572 -14.09 -1.66 31.91
N LEU A 573 -13.14 -1.70 30.96
CA LEU A 573 -12.49 -2.91 30.45
C LEU A 573 -11.00 -2.98 30.82
N GLY A 574 -10.36 -1.84 31.07
CA GLY A 574 -8.94 -1.82 31.41
C GLY A 574 -8.55 -0.55 32.17
N VAL A 575 -7.52 -0.68 33.01
CA VAL A 575 -7.03 0.38 33.88
C VAL A 575 -5.51 0.50 33.84
N VAL A 576 -5.01 1.70 34.14
CA VAL A 576 -3.61 1.96 34.50
C VAL A 576 -3.59 2.52 35.91
N GLY A 577 -3.14 1.72 36.86
CA GLY A 577 -3.28 2.03 38.27
C GLY A 577 -4.76 2.13 38.66
N LYS A 578 -5.21 3.35 39.02
CA LYS A 578 -6.62 3.61 39.39
C LYS A 578 -7.47 4.17 38.24
N ASP A 579 -6.84 4.54 37.15
CA ASP A 579 -7.48 5.30 36.09
C ASP A 579 -8.01 4.37 34.99
N VAL A 580 -9.27 4.53 34.62
CA VAL A 580 -9.88 3.74 33.52
C VAL A 580 -9.40 4.27 32.19
N VAL A 581 -8.81 3.39 31.37
CA VAL A 581 -8.24 3.73 30.08
C VAL A 581 -8.85 2.91 28.94
N MET A 582 -9.68 1.91 29.23
CA MET A 582 -10.39 1.14 28.20
C MET A 582 -11.83 0.89 28.66
N THR A 583 -12.78 1.05 27.74
CA THR A 583 -14.20 0.96 28.07
C THR A 583 -15.02 0.31 26.96
N LEU A 584 -16.21 -0.20 27.34
CA LEU A 584 -17.24 -0.70 26.44
C LEU A 584 -18.56 0.02 26.70
N ARG A 585 -19.16 0.54 25.65
CA ARG A 585 -20.53 1.05 25.62
C ARG A 585 -21.39 0.26 24.64
N THR A 586 -22.61 -0.06 25.04
CA THR A 586 -23.64 -0.54 24.11
C THR A 586 -24.39 0.67 23.58
N ALA A 587 -24.49 0.82 22.26
CA ALA A 587 -25.21 1.89 21.59
C ALA A 587 -26.12 1.27 20.50
N GLY A 588 -27.44 1.30 20.71
CA GLY A 588 -28.37 0.54 19.89
C GLY A 588 -28.09 -0.96 19.98
N ASP A 589 -28.01 -1.60 18.82
CA ASP A 589 -27.68 -3.03 18.69
C ASP A 589 -26.17 -3.31 18.67
N GLY A 590 -25.32 -2.27 18.56
CA GLY A 590 -23.88 -2.40 18.42
C GLY A 590 -23.08 -2.06 19.67
N LYS A 591 -21.77 -2.01 19.49
CA LYS A 591 -20.80 -1.79 20.56
C LYS A 591 -19.76 -0.74 20.15
N ALA A 592 -19.43 0.17 21.08
CA ALA A 592 -18.36 1.14 20.94
C ALA A 592 -17.32 0.92 22.06
N ILE A 593 -16.08 0.76 21.68
CA ILE A 593 -14.94 0.53 22.56
C ILE A 593 -14.04 1.75 22.48
N ALA A 594 -13.80 2.43 23.60
CA ALA A 594 -12.75 3.44 23.70
C ALA A 594 -11.47 2.78 24.21
N CYS A 595 -10.41 2.82 23.38
CA CYS A 595 -9.08 2.36 23.75
C CYS A 595 -8.20 3.60 24.02
N GLY A 596 -7.91 3.89 25.27
CA GLY A 596 -7.06 5.02 25.68
C GLY A 596 -5.57 4.73 25.59
N ALA A 597 -5.15 3.65 24.92
CA ALA A 597 -3.74 3.32 24.76
C ALA A 597 -3.45 2.69 23.39
N PHE A 598 -2.20 2.82 22.89
CA PHE A 598 -1.80 2.32 21.58
C PHE A 598 -1.34 0.85 21.63
N PHE A 599 -2.32 -0.08 21.63
CA PHE A 599 -2.09 -1.51 21.73
C PHE A 599 -1.46 -2.10 20.44
N GLY A 600 -1.94 -1.67 19.28
CA GLY A 600 -1.37 -2.11 17.99
C GLY A 600 0.08 -1.67 17.86
N ALA A 601 0.44 -0.48 18.32
CA ALA A 601 1.81 0.00 18.27
C ALA A 601 2.76 -0.85 19.13
N ALA A 602 2.34 -1.24 20.33
CA ALA A 602 3.12 -2.15 21.17
C ALA A 602 3.29 -3.53 20.49
N PHE A 603 2.23 -4.07 19.92
CA PHE A 603 2.27 -5.33 19.18
C PHE A 603 3.24 -5.28 17.99
N GLU A 604 3.18 -4.22 17.18
CA GLU A 604 4.08 -4.03 16.04
C GLU A 604 5.53 -3.87 16.48
N PHE A 605 5.75 -3.08 17.54
CA PHE A 605 7.09 -2.89 18.11
C PHE A 605 7.69 -4.22 18.58
N GLU A 606 6.94 -5.02 19.34
CA GLU A 606 7.39 -6.34 19.79
C GLU A 606 7.63 -7.31 18.63
N ALA A 607 6.76 -7.31 17.62
CA ALA A 607 6.93 -8.14 16.44
C ALA A 607 8.21 -7.78 15.68
N ARG A 608 8.53 -6.49 15.53
CA ARG A 608 9.79 -6.03 14.89
C ARG A 608 11.04 -6.49 15.64
N GLN A 609 11.00 -6.54 16.98
CA GLN A 609 12.10 -7.11 17.77
C GLN A 609 12.29 -8.62 17.55
N ARG A 610 11.32 -9.28 16.93
CA ARG A 610 11.33 -10.70 16.57
C ARG A 610 11.34 -10.92 15.05
N ASN A 611 12.02 -10.07 14.32
CA ASN A 611 12.10 -10.12 12.85
C ASN A 611 10.72 -10.15 12.17
N GLY A 612 9.78 -9.36 12.66
CA GLY A 612 8.42 -9.28 12.13
C GLY A 612 7.47 -10.39 12.62
N MET A 613 7.93 -11.28 13.50
CA MET A 613 7.09 -12.40 13.95
C MET A 613 6.25 -12.04 15.18
N PRO A 614 4.89 -12.09 15.08
CA PRO A 614 4.03 -11.90 16.24
C PRO A 614 4.19 -13.04 17.26
N SER A 615 4.03 -12.74 18.55
CA SER A 615 3.92 -13.76 19.57
C SER A 615 2.53 -14.40 19.50
N PRO A 616 2.39 -15.73 19.32
CA PRO A 616 1.07 -16.37 19.27
C PRO A 616 0.27 -16.24 20.58
N SER A 617 0.93 -15.97 21.71
CA SER A 617 0.31 -15.81 23.03
C SER A 617 0.07 -14.36 23.42
N HIS A 618 0.25 -13.39 22.51
CA HIS A 618 0.06 -11.97 22.83
C HIS A 618 -1.42 -11.65 23.12
N SER A 619 -1.68 -10.97 24.21
CA SER A 619 -3.03 -10.67 24.72
C SER A 619 -3.93 -9.93 23.72
N LEU A 620 -3.34 -9.08 22.86
CA LEU A 620 -4.10 -8.37 21.82
C LEU A 620 -4.78 -9.33 20.83
N LEU A 621 -4.17 -10.49 20.52
CA LEU A 621 -4.78 -11.49 19.63
C LEU A 621 -6.08 -12.03 20.22
N GLY A 622 -6.06 -12.37 21.53
CA GLY A 622 -7.23 -12.83 22.25
C GLY A 622 -8.33 -11.77 22.32
N LEU A 623 -7.97 -10.50 22.51
CA LEU A 623 -8.94 -9.39 22.50
C LEU A 623 -9.59 -9.24 21.11
N LEU A 624 -8.80 -9.24 20.03
CA LEU A 624 -9.29 -9.08 18.67
C LEU A 624 -10.18 -10.24 18.24
N ASP A 625 -9.84 -11.47 18.61
CA ASP A 625 -10.69 -12.64 18.36
C ASP A 625 -12.06 -12.48 19.02
N ARG A 626 -12.13 -11.99 20.27
CA ARG A 626 -13.40 -11.74 20.95
C ARG A 626 -14.17 -10.55 20.39
N LEU A 627 -13.49 -9.49 19.98
CA LEU A 627 -14.13 -8.38 19.29
C LEU A 627 -14.76 -8.83 17.97
N ALA A 628 -14.04 -9.66 17.20
CA ALA A 628 -14.58 -10.28 16.00
C ALA A 628 -15.78 -11.19 16.31
N ALA A 629 -15.70 -12.00 17.36
CA ALA A 629 -16.80 -12.89 17.75
C ALA A 629 -18.08 -12.12 18.16
N ILE A 630 -17.98 -11.02 18.90
CA ILE A 630 -19.16 -10.16 19.23
C ILE A 630 -19.70 -9.42 18.00
N ALA A 631 -18.86 -9.17 16.99
CA ALA A 631 -19.27 -8.65 15.69
C ALA A 631 -19.87 -9.72 14.77
N GLY A 632 -19.93 -10.98 15.21
CA GLY A 632 -20.40 -12.11 14.41
C GLY A 632 -19.44 -12.51 13.30
N VAL A 633 -18.15 -12.20 13.45
CA VAL A 633 -17.10 -12.47 12.46
C VAL A 633 -16.23 -13.63 12.92
N ARG A 634 -15.98 -14.56 12.01
CA ARG A 634 -15.03 -15.68 12.21
C ARG A 634 -14.24 -15.89 10.93
N PRO A 635 -12.93 -16.24 11.02
CA PRO A 635 -12.17 -16.67 9.86
C PRO A 635 -12.77 -17.94 9.27
N LEU A 636 -12.86 -18.03 7.94
CA LEU A 636 -13.28 -19.28 7.26
C LEU A 636 -12.29 -20.42 7.54
N VAL A 637 -11.00 -20.08 7.56
CA VAL A 637 -9.91 -21.01 7.87
C VAL A 637 -8.98 -20.35 8.87
N SER A 638 -8.55 -21.12 9.85
CA SER A 638 -7.50 -20.73 10.80
C SER A 638 -6.29 -21.65 10.66
N ALA A 639 -5.11 -21.09 10.89
CA ALA A 639 -3.84 -21.80 10.96
C ALA A 639 -3.21 -21.64 12.34
N THR A 640 -2.46 -22.63 12.81
CA THR A 640 -1.78 -22.57 14.11
C THR A 640 -0.35 -22.08 13.98
N GLY A 641 0.23 -21.58 15.07
CA GLY A 641 1.63 -21.18 15.15
C GLY A 641 1.92 -19.86 14.43
N HIS A 642 2.97 -19.82 13.63
CA HIS A 642 3.38 -18.63 12.88
C HIS A 642 2.84 -18.56 11.45
N ALA A 643 2.22 -19.64 10.97
CA ALA A 643 1.56 -19.61 9.67
C ALA A 643 0.33 -18.69 9.70
N PHE A 644 0.10 -17.98 8.63
CA PHE A 644 -1.17 -17.30 8.40
C PHE A 644 -1.77 -17.71 7.06
N CYS A 645 -3.05 -17.52 6.91
CA CYS A 645 -3.76 -17.97 5.72
C CYS A 645 -4.75 -16.94 5.20
N ARG A 646 -5.00 -17.03 3.90
CA ARG A 646 -6.07 -16.28 3.23
C ARG A 646 -6.89 -17.24 2.37
N THR A 647 -8.19 -17.04 2.37
CA THR A 647 -9.11 -17.96 1.71
C THR A 647 -9.94 -17.23 0.67
N GLY A 648 -9.91 -17.73 -0.55
CA GLY A 648 -10.81 -17.33 -1.61
C GLY A 648 -11.84 -18.41 -1.91
N CYS A 649 -12.92 -18.02 -2.58
CA CYS A 649 -14.00 -18.91 -3.02
C CYS A 649 -13.96 -19.08 -4.54
N VAL A 650 -14.29 -20.26 -5.05
CA VAL A 650 -14.42 -20.50 -6.49
C VAL A 650 -15.90 -20.39 -6.88
N LYS A 651 -16.21 -19.47 -7.78
CA LYS A 651 -17.59 -19.24 -8.25
C LYS A 651 -18.21 -20.52 -8.82
N GLY A 652 -19.43 -20.84 -8.36
CA GLY A 652 -20.24 -21.92 -8.91
C GLY A 652 -19.88 -23.34 -8.46
N SER A 653 -18.80 -23.56 -7.69
CA SER A 653 -18.38 -24.91 -7.26
C SER A 653 -18.51 -25.15 -5.77
N GLY A 654 -18.55 -24.10 -4.95
CA GLY A 654 -18.48 -24.21 -3.48
C GLY A 654 -17.08 -24.57 -2.95
N GLN A 655 -16.09 -24.67 -3.82
CA GLN A 655 -14.70 -24.95 -3.46
C GLN A 655 -14.03 -23.73 -2.85
N LEU A 656 -13.07 -23.97 -1.94
CA LEU A 656 -12.22 -22.94 -1.34
C LEU A 656 -10.78 -23.09 -1.85
N VAL A 657 -10.13 -21.97 -2.13
CA VAL A 657 -8.69 -21.94 -2.36
C VAL A 657 -8.04 -21.30 -1.14
N LEU A 658 -7.21 -22.06 -0.46
CA LEU A 658 -6.46 -21.61 0.70
C LEU A 658 -5.02 -21.33 0.32
N PHE A 659 -4.59 -20.10 0.53
CA PHE A 659 -3.18 -19.71 0.48
C PHE A 659 -2.62 -19.75 1.90
N LEU A 660 -1.67 -20.61 2.14
CA LEU A 660 -1.06 -20.84 3.44
C LEU A 660 0.40 -20.39 3.42
N HIS A 661 0.73 -19.40 4.22
CA HIS A 661 2.01 -18.69 4.18
C HIS A 661 2.86 -19.02 5.41
N ASN A 662 4.12 -19.34 5.18
CA ASN A 662 5.15 -19.41 6.21
C ASN A 662 6.02 -18.14 6.17
N PRO A 663 5.84 -17.19 7.10
CA PRO A 663 6.64 -15.97 7.14
C PRO A 663 8.03 -16.15 7.77
N THR A 664 8.34 -17.34 8.29
CA THR A 664 9.58 -17.59 9.05
C THR A 664 10.74 -18.05 8.17
N GLU A 665 11.97 -17.91 8.67
CA GLU A 665 13.19 -18.42 8.04
C GLU A 665 13.43 -19.92 8.25
N SER A 666 12.47 -20.63 8.82
CA SER A 666 12.56 -22.07 9.12
C SER A 666 11.37 -22.83 8.57
N GLU A 667 11.54 -24.13 8.34
CA GLU A 667 10.40 -25.01 8.09
C GLU A 667 9.49 -25.05 9.31
N ILE A 668 8.19 -25.04 9.08
CA ILE A 668 7.18 -25.15 10.13
C ILE A 668 6.13 -26.19 9.77
N THR A 669 5.48 -26.69 10.80
CA THR A 669 4.28 -27.49 10.67
C THR A 669 3.12 -26.72 11.29
N THR A 670 2.00 -26.65 10.58
CA THR A 670 0.79 -25.95 11.04
C THR A 670 -0.43 -26.86 10.91
N TRP A 671 -1.42 -26.62 11.75
CA TRP A 671 -2.73 -27.26 11.65
C TRP A 671 -3.72 -26.26 11.10
N ILE A 672 -4.38 -26.62 9.98
CA ILE A 672 -5.47 -25.85 9.40
C ILE A 672 -6.81 -26.42 9.85
N THR A 673 -7.72 -25.51 10.21
CA THR A 673 -9.10 -25.84 10.59
C THR A 673 -10.06 -24.99 9.77
N VAL A 674 -11.03 -25.60 9.12
CA VAL A 674 -12.06 -24.94 8.31
C VAL A 674 -13.35 -24.85 9.12
N SER A 675 -13.84 -23.64 9.36
CA SER A 675 -14.89 -23.38 10.34
C SER A 675 -16.31 -23.76 9.88
N GLU A 676 -16.59 -23.81 8.57
CA GLU A 676 -17.95 -23.87 8.01
C GLU A 676 -18.17 -25.02 6.99
N LEU A 677 -17.42 -26.09 7.09
CA LEU A 677 -17.68 -27.26 6.26
C LEU A 677 -18.80 -28.14 6.86
N GLY A 678 -19.83 -28.41 6.05
CA GLY A 678 -20.92 -29.33 6.45
C GLY A 678 -20.54 -30.82 6.46
N ALA A 679 -19.43 -31.19 5.82
CA ALA A 679 -18.90 -32.56 5.70
C ALA A 679 -17.37 -32.54 5.52
N GLU A 680 -16.75 -33.71 5.66
CA GLU A 680 -15.32 -33.85 5.33
C GLU A 680 -15.07 -33.58 3.86
N GLN A 681 -13.99 -32.85 3.56
CA GLN A 681 -13.57 -32.45 2.23
C GLN A 681 -12.11 -32.82 1.97
N SER A 682 -11.82 -33.27 0.77
CA SER A 682 -10.46 -33.53 0.33
C SER A 682 -9.69 -32.20 0.16
N VAL A 683 -8.40 -32.24 0.45
CA VAL A 683 -7.48 -31.10 0.32
C VAL A 683 -6.34 -31.48 -0.61
N PHE A 684 -6.24 -30.75 -1.72
CA PHE A 684 -5.20 -30.95 -2.74
C PHE A 684 -4.24 -29.77 -2.77
N SER A 685 -2.97 -30.05 -2.97
CA SER A 685 -1.98 -29.03 -3.30
C SER A 685 -2.06 -28.70 -4.79
N LEU A 686 -2.29 -27.45 -5.15
CA LEU A 686 -2.37 -27.02 -6.56
C LEU A 686 -0.99 -26.93 -7.23
N LEU A 687 0.11 -26.91 -6.46
CA LEU A 687 1.45 -26.82 -7.02
C LEU A 687 1.88 -28.13 -7.70
N ASP A 688 1.56 -29.27 -7.08
CA ASP A 688 2.01 -30.62 -7.48
C ASP A 688 0.87 -31.63 -7.64
N ASP A 689 -0.38 -31.18 -7.58
CA ASP A 689 -1.61 -31.99 -7.71
C ASP A 689 -1.73 -33.14 -6.68
N SER A 690 -1.02 -33.03 -5.55
CA SER A 690 -1.01 -34.09 -4.53
C SER A 690 -2.19 -33.97 -3.56
N LEU A 691 -2.79 -35.10 -3.22
CA LEU A 691 -3.76 -35.21 -2.13
C LEU A 691 -3.02 -35.13 -0.79
N LEU A 692 -3.27 -34.09 -0.02
CA LEU A 692 -2.67 -33.93 1.32
C LEU A 692 -3.45 -34.63 2.43
N GLY A 693 -4.76 -34.81 2.26
CA GLY A 693 -5.61 -35.41 3.25
C GLY A 693 -7.03 -34.88 3.21
N VAL A 694 -7.70 -34.93 4.35
CA VAL A 694 -9.09 -34.52 4.51
C VAL A 694 -9.23 -33.60 5.70
N THR A 695 -10.05 -32.54 5.56
CA THR A 695 -10.44 -31.63 6.64
C THR A 695 -11.97 -31.57 6.75
N GLY A 696 -12.51 -31.17 7.89
CA GLY A 696 -13.96 -31.08 8.06
C GLY A 696 -14.36 -30.75 9.49
N PRO A 697 -15.63 -30.90 9.84
CA PRO A 697 -16.13 -30.61 11.19
C PRO A 697 -15.32 -31.31 12.28
N GLY A 698 -14.64 -30.56 13.13
CA GLY A 698 -13.81 -31.09 14.22
C GLY A 698 -12.52 -31.79 13.76
N ARG A 699 -12.16 -31.73 12.49
CA ARG A 699 -10.97 -32.36 11.93
C ARG A 699 -10.03 -31.35 11.29
N SER A 700 -8.89 -31.13 11.94
CA SER A 700 -7.81 -30.29 11.40
C SER A 700 -6.86 -31.14 10.55
N LEU A 701 -6.27 -30.50 9.53
CA LEU A 701 -5.24 -31.09 8.66
C LEU A 701 -3.87 -30.54 9.02
N CYS A 702 -2.90 -31.43 9.19
CA CYS A 702 -1.49 -31.05 9.40
C CYS A 702 -0.79 -30.76 8.07
N VAL A 703 -0.18 -29.61 7.93
CA VAL A 703 0.51 -29.18 6.71
C VAL A 703 1.92 -28.70 7.02
N GLY A 704 2.92 -29.25 6.34
CA GLY A 704 4.30 -28.77 6.38
C GLY A 704 4.52 -27.65 5.39
N LEU A 705 5.29 -26.64 5.79
CA LEU A 705 5.67 -25.48 4.96
C LEU A 705 7.18 -25.28 5.04
N LEU A 706 7.83 -25.16 3.89
CA LEU A 706 9.25 -24.75 3.83
C LEU A 706 9.41 -23.31 4.32
N ALA A 707 10.65 -22.93 4.63
CA ALA A 707 10.99 -21.56 4.99
C ALA A 707 10.56 -20.57 3.90
N ARG A 708 9.90 -19.48 4.29
CA ARG A 708 9.47 -18.41 3.37
C ARG A 708 8.60 -18.90 2.19
N ASP A 709 7.92 -20.03 2.32
CA ASP A 709 7.12 -20.63 1.25
C ASP A 709 5.61 -20.37 1.42
N THR A 710 4.92 -20.47 0.31
CA THR A 710 3.46 -20.40 0.24
C THR A 710 2.91 -21.64 -0.44
N ARG A 711 2.01 -22.36 0.23
CA ARG A 711 1.22 -23.44 -0.39
C ARG A 711 -0.16 -22.94 -0.79
N VAL A 712 -0.60 -23.39 -1.96
CA VAL A 712 -1.96 -23.14 -2.47
C VAL A 712 -2.72 -24.46 -2.45
N LEU A 713 -3.79 -24.49 -1.68
CA LEU A 713 -4.57 -25.69 -1.42
C LEU A 713 -6.00 -25.51 -1.94
N LEU A 714 -6.52 -26.51 -2.64
CA LEU A 714 -7.93 -26.60 -3.05
C LEU A 714 -8.69 -27.50 -2.07
N ILE A 715 -9.77 -27.01 -1.50
CA ILE A 715 -10.61 -27.68 -0.54
C ILE A 715 -11.99 -27.90 -1.16
N GLY A 716 -12.52 -29.12 -1.11
CA GLY A 716 -13.83 -29.46 -1.68
C GLY A 716 -13.78 -29.95 -3.13
N ALA A 717 -12.64 -30.52 -3.55
CA ALA A 717 -12.46 -31.09 -4.88
C ALA A 717 -13.00 -32.54 -4.96
#